data_fe51eac85e77f1267fef60d4fab435c6
#
_entry.id   fe51eac85e77f1267fef60d4fab435c6
#
_cell.length_a   1.000
_cell.length_b   1.000
_cell.length_c   1.000
_cell.angle_alpha   90.00
_cell.angle_beta   90.00
_cell.angle_gamma   90.00
#
_symmetry.space_group_name_H-M   'P 1'
#
loop_
_entity.id
_entity.type
_entity.pdbx_description
1 polymer ?
#
loop_
_entity_poly.entity_id
_entity_poly.type
_entity_poly.pdbx_seq_one_letter_code
_entity_poly.pdbx_strand_id
1 'polypeptide(L)'
;MIWPGAGILTRSRKRLVRGNSQTALAVPEGTNDTQAAFYNGTKRGFPTRETGSCFLVNGITVNKTIQTVESAAAGSAFLIEDVYPLIDGGRFAVKRIAGERVEVWADIYRDGEAVITAALIWRAEQDREWQSEPMIHHGNDRWSGAFTPVEPGRYVYAIEAWTDAFATWSHATARKQRTGADVSLDAIEGAALLTKAHGARQDAAAIIIKRCEDYLQTGDVTPLLATELDAAMAESQSRPDLTRSPLFPLMIDRDRARFGAWYQMMPRSQSEIPGQHGTLRDCIARVPDIAAMGFDVLYFTPIHPIGRTHRKGRNDAPVASEGDPGSPYAIGAAEGGHDALHPELGTVEDFRALVATCLEYGLELALDFAVQCSPDHPWLTQHPEWFKWRPDRSVRAADGPYSDIVIPDFGSVDRAGLWNAFRDAMLFWIDHGVTIFAIDNHDTAPLPFWEWLIADIRHRHPEVILFSKTFARPKLMKGLAKLGFAQSFSYFPWRTTKAELEQHLGELTAYPERDFYRPNLFVNTADLLPYHLQSGEPWVFKSRLALAATLSGNYGIFAGFELLEHEAVPGREEYLDSEKYQIKPRDWDKPGNIKPYIAALNRIRNDNAALQQTASLRFLGVEDGETIAFAKEAADPANTVVVVVALSRHVREFWLSFGDLTTDVGGERRHVTALENLLTGEQSRIEWGGIRLRIDPDRDPALLFRCLA
;
A
#
# COMPACT_ATOMS: atom_id res chain seq x y z
N MET A 1 11.59 -0.04 20.37
CA MET A 1 10.91 -1.16 21.06
C MET A 1 11.73 -2.41 20.85
N ILE A 2 12.43 -2.88 21.87
CA ILE A 2 13.16 -4.15 21.82
C ILE A 2 12.20 -5.24 22.22
N TRP A 3 11.89 -6.14 21.32
CA TRP A 3 11.24 -7.41 21.65
C TRP A 3 12.26 -8.32 22.34
N PRO A 4 11.94 -8.99 23.47
CA PRO A 4 12.80 -10.00 24.02
C PRO A 4 12.85 -11.19 23.05
N GLY A 5 14.07 -11.66 22.76
CA GLY A 5 14.35 -12.72 21.81
C GLY A 5 13.53 -13.97 22.08
N ALA A 6 12.98 -14.54 21.01
CA ALA A 6 12.39 -15.86 21.02
C ALA A 6 13.49 -16.90 21.29
N GLY A 7 13.54 -17.39 22.51
CA GLY A 7 14.42 -18.50 22.89
C GLY A 7 14.06 -19.74 22.09
N ILE A 8 15.01 -20.22 21.30
CA ILE A 8 14.95 -21.48 20.58
C ILE A 8 15.00 -22.62 21.60
N LEU A 9 13.87 -23.26 21.86
CA LEU A 9 13.80 -24.54 22.55
C LEU A 9 14.18 -25.64 21.57
N THR A 10 15.45 -26.03 21.60
CA THR A 10 15.94 -27.31 21.05
C THR A 10 15.34 -28.46 21.86
N ARG A 11 14.37 -29.17 21.33
CA ARG A 11 13.97 -30.50 21.82
C ARG A 11 14.57 -31.57 20.93
N SER A 12 15.47 -32.34 21.54
CA SER A 12 16.11 -33.56 21.04
C SER A 12 15.09 -34.57 20.52
N ARG A 13 15.39 -35.12 19.34
CA ARG A 13 14.75 -36.32 18.77
C ARG A 13 15.01 -37.53 19.67
N LYS A 14 13.95 -38.20 20.09
CA LYS A 14 13.95 -39.65 20.36
C LYS A 14 13.02 -40.35 19.35
N ARG A 15 13.63 -41.22 18.56
CA ARG A 15 12.97 -42.24 17.73
C ARG A 15 12.14 -43.17 18.61
N LEU A 16 10.94 -43.51 18.16
CA LEU A 16 10.32 -44.82 18.43
C LEU A 16 9.51 -45.28 17.23
N VAL A 17 9.57 -46.57 17.03
CA VAL A 17 9.26 -47.36 15.84
C VAL A 17 7.86 -47.98 15.93
N ARG A 18 7.18 -48.03 14.79
CA ARG A 18 6.17 -48.98 14.30
C ARG A 18 4.97 -49.43 15.17
N GLY A 19 3.78 -49.36 14.53
CA GLY A 19 2.65 -50.20 14.85
C GLY A 19 1.46 -49.94 13.91
N ASN A 20 1.28 -50.82 12.92
CA ASN A 20 0.09 -50.94 12.08
C ASN A 20 -1.12 -51.41 12.93
N SER A 21 -2.30 -50.90 12.67
CA SER A 21 -3.49 -51.76 12.47
C SER A 21 -4.68 -50.96 11.95
N GLN A 22 -5.24 -51.46 10.89
CA GLN A 22 -6.57 -51.16 10.35
C GLN A 22 -7.65 -51.61 11.34
N THR A 23 -8.76 -50.88 11.42
CA THR A 23 -10.10 -51.47 11.52
C THR A 23 -11.16 -50.46 11.09
N ALA A 24 -11.91 -50.84 10.10
CA ALA A 24 -13.19 -50.26 9.68
C ALA A 24 -14.33 -50.85 10.54
N LEU A 25 -15.40 -50.09 10.77
CA LEU A 25 -16.77 -50.54 11.07
C LEU A 25 -17.66 -49.29 11.07
N ALA A 26 -18.51 -49.10 10.04
CA ALA A 26 -19.87 -49.64 9.90
C ALA A 26 -20.95 -48.74 10.56
N VAL A 27 -21.78 -48.20 9.67
CA VAL A 27 -23.06 -47.49 9.90
C VAL A 27 -24.11 -48.49 10.39
N PRO A 28 -25.14 -48.11 11.13
CA PRO A 28 -26.47 -48.59 10.86
C PRO A 28 -27.53 -47.52 10.61
N GLU A 29 -28.29 -47.73 9.59
CA GLU A 29 -29.60 -47.17 9.28
C GLU A 29 -30.69 -47.78 10.20
N GLY A 30 -31.79 -47.07 10.25
CA GLY A 30 -33.11 -47.63 10.64
C GLY A 30 -33.87 -46.69 11.57
N THR A 31 -35.04 -46.30 11.40
CA THR A 31 -36.27 -46.52 10.70
C THR A 31 -37.38 -45.70 11.38
N ASN A 32 -38.22 -45.07 10.58
CA ASN A 32 -39.68 -44.83 10.66
C ASN A 32 -40.43 -44.83 12.02
N ASP A 33 -41.28 -43.91 12.27
CA ASP A 33 -42.71 -43.86 11.99
C ASP A 33 -43.56 -43.01 12.97
N THR A 34 -44.49 -42.29 12.38
CA THR A 34 -45.90 -41.98 12.77
C THR A 34 -46.19 -41.19 14.06
N GLN A 35 -46.92 -40.11 14.01
CA GLN A 35 -48.37 -40.00 13.85
C GLN A 35 -48.90 -38.57 13.95
N ALA A 36 -49.83 -38.25 13.09
CA ALA A 36 -50.66 -37.05 13.11
C ALA A 36 -51.68 -37.06 14.26
N ALA A 37 -51.95 -35.91 14.83
CA ALA A 37 -53.17 -35.65 15.56
C ALA A 37 -53.75 -34.28 15.21
N PHE A 38 -54.92 -34.33 14.59
CA PHE A 38 -55.82 -33.20 14.37
C PHE A 38 -56.40 -32.70 15.69
N TYR A 39 -56.50 -31.39 15.88
CA TYR A 39 -57.59 -30.79 16.64
C TYR A 39 -58.09 -29.48 16.03
N ASN A 40 -59.36 -29.45 15.72
CA ASN A 40 -60.19 -28.32 15.33
C ASN A 40 -60.45 -27.38 16.51
N GLY A 41 -60.58 -26.10 16.26
CA GLY A 41 -61.32 -25.26 17.19
C GLY A 41 -61.13 -23.73 17.07
N THR A 42 -62.06 -23.10 16.36
CA THR A 42 -62.69 -21.78 16.60
C THR A 42 -61.90 -20.47 16.43
N LYS A 43 -62.42 -19.67 15.48
CA LYS A 43 -62.15 -18.29 15.20
C LYS A 43 -62.37 -17.36 16.43
N ARG A 44 -61.39 -16.50 16.73
CA ARG A 44 -61.61 -15.15 17.32
C ARG A 44 -60.50 -14.23 16.87
N GLY A 45 -60.92 -12.95 16.65
CA GLY A 45 -60.28 -11.89 15.94
C GLY A 45 -58.88 -11.49 16.34
N PHE A 46 -58.14 -10.99 15.38
CA PHE A 46 -56.79 -10.45 15.48
C PHE A 46 -56.79 -9.01 16.03
N PRO A 47 -55.84 -8.69 16.87
CA PRO A 47 -55.23 -7.36 16.86
C PRO A 47 -53.84 -7.45 16.20
N THR A 48 -53.61 -6.64 15.21
CA THR A 48 -52.30 -6.38 14.61
C THR A 48 -51.34 -5.85 15.67
N ARG A 49 -50.32 -6.62 15.96
CA ARG A 49 -49.07 -6.16 16.59
C ARG A 49 -47.91 -6.89 15.94
N GLU A 50 -47.04 -6.13 15.33
CA GLU A 50 -45.71 -6.55 14.91
C GLU A 50 -44.97 -7.18 16.09
N THR A 51 -44.69 -8.46 16.03
CA THR A 51 -43.77 -9.09 16.97
C THR A 51 -42.79 -9.93 16.16
N GLY A 52 -41.56 -9.38 16.03
CA GLY A 52 -40.43 -10.17 15.57
C GLY A 52 -40.14 -11.27 16.61
N SER A 53 -40.14 -12.51 16.16
CA SER A 53 -39.76 -13.67 16.99
C SER A 53 -38.25 -13.75 17.08
N CYS A 54 -37.69 -13.58 18.30
CA CYS A 54 -36.30 -13.89 18.61
C CYS A 54 -36.15 -15.38 18.95
N PHE A 55 -35.29 -16.08 18.26
CA PHE A 55 -34.82 -17.42 18.65
C PHE A 55 -33.38 -17.33 19.18
N LEU A 56 -33.18 -17.82 20.40
CA LEU A 56 -31.85 -17.96 20.99
C LEU A 56 -31.31 -19.37 20.68
N VAL A 57 -30.22 -19.42 19.91
CA VAL A 57 -29.42 -20.65 19.74
C VAL A 57 -27.98 -20.27 20.13
N ASN A 58 -27.47 -20.90 21.18
CA ASN A 58 -26.11 -20.75 21.71
C ASN A 58 -25.67 -19.32 22.01
N GLY A 59 -26.52 -18.50 22.59
CA GLY A 59 -26.16 -17.16 23.05
C GLY A 59 -25.99 -16.11 21.93
N ILE A 60 -26.27 -16.44 20.66
CA ILE A 60 -26.23 -15.51 19.53
C ILE A 60 -27.67 -15.14 19.17
N THR A 61 -28.02 -13.86 19.32
CA THR A 61 -29.30 -13.34 18.84
C THR A 61 -29.24 -13.10 17.35
N VAL A 62 -29.87 -13.96 16.56
CA VAL A 62 -30.03 -13.76 15.12
C VAL A 62 -31.36 -13.01 14.90
N ASN A 63 -31.28 -11.72 14.65
CA ASN A 63 -32.44 -10.95 14.18
C ASN A 63 -32.72 -11.30 12.73
N LYS A 64 -33.68 -12.19 12.50
CA LYS A 64 -34.21 -12.48 11.16
C LYS A 64 -35.37 -11.53 10.93
N THR A 65 -35.12 -10.37 10.33
CA THR A 65 -36.20 -9.48 9.86
C THR A 65 -36.82 -10.17 8.65
N ILE A 66 -38.07 -10.63 8.78
CA ILE A 66 -38.83 -11.09 7.61
C ILE A 66 -39.23 -9.86 6.82
N GLN A 67 -38.68 -9.71 5.64
CA GLN A 67 -39.04 -8.62 4.74
C GLN A 67 -40.53 -8.72 4.36
N THR A 68 -41.24 -7.62 4.41
CA THR A 68 -42.58 -7.53 3.82
C THR A 68 -42.48 -7.57 2.29
N VAL A 69 -43.54 -7.99 1.59
CA VAL A 69 -43.57 -8.00 0.11
C VAL A 69 -43.20 -6.62 -0.46
N GLU A 70 -43.68 -5.54 0.18
CA GLU A 70 -43.37 -4.16 -0.24
C GLU A 70 -41.88 -3.83 -0.02
N SER A 71 -41.28 -4.26 1.08
CA SER A 71 -39.83 -4.02 1.32
C SER A 71 -38.95 -4.90 0.42
N ALA A 72 -39.42 -6.11 0.05
CA ALA A 72 -38.75 -6.98 -0.91
C ALA A 72 -38.88 -6.44 -2.34
N ALA A 73 -40.05 -5.90 -2.71
CA ALA A 73 -40.29 -5.28 -4.03
C ALA A 73 -39.52 -3.96 -4.24
N ALA A 74 -39.09 -3.31 -3.15
CA ALA A 74 -38.20 -2.15 -3.20
C ALA A 74 -36.71 -2.53 -3.27
N GLY A 75 -36.38 -3.83 -3.32
CA GLY A 75 -35.04 -4.34 -3.47
C GLY A 75 -34.41 -3.99 -4.81
N SER A 76 -33.09 -4.06 -4.87
CA SER A 76 -32.33 -3.85 -6.10
C SER A 76 -32.71 -4.89 -7.17
N ALA A 77 -32.88 -4.44 -8.41
CA ALA A 77 -33.16 -5.32 -9.55
C ALA A 77 -31.92 -6.12 -9.97
N PHE A 78 -30.72 -5.66 -9.59
CA PHE A 78 -29.44 -6.27 -9.93
C PHE A 78 -28.68 -6.67 -8.68
N LEU A 79 -27.91 -7.76 -8.79
CA LEU A 79 -26.86 -8.11 -7.86
C LEU A 79 -25.53 -7.66 -8.46
N ILE A 80 -24.73 -6.93 -7.66
CA ILE A 80 -23.39 -6.46 -7.99
C ILE A 80 -22.48 -7.02 -6.91
N GLU A 81 -21.66 -8.02 -7.27
CA GLU A 81 -20.87 -8.84 -6.34
C GLU A 81 -19.41 -8.94 -6.81
N ASP A 82 -18.55 -9.55 -5.99
CA ASP A 82 -17.14 -9.80 -6.27
C ASP A 82 -16.38 -8.60 -6.87
N VAL A 83 -16.67 -7.41 -6.31
CA VAL A 83 -16.04 -6.17 -6.75
C VAL A 83 -14.55 -6.20 -6.39
N TYR A 84 -13.69 -5.97 -7.38
CA TYR A 84 -12.26 -5.78 -7.23
C TYR A 84 -11.84 -4.45 -7.88
N PRO A 85 -10.88 -3.70 -7.30
CA PRO A 85 -10.21 -3.92 -6.03
C PRO A 85 -11.05 -3.44 -4.83
N LEU A 86 -11.03 -4.14 -3.72
CA LEU A 86 -11.83 -3.82 -2.54
C LEU A 86 -11.11 -4.26 -1.25
N ILE A 87 -11.04 -3.39 -0.25
CA ILE A 87 -10.42 -3.69 1.04
C ILE A 87 -11.47 -3.75 2.15
N ASP A 88 -11.56 -4.91 2.82
CA ASP A 88 -12.47 -5.18 3.93
C ASP A 88 -13.92 -4.69 3.65
N GLY A 89 -14.46 -5.09 2.49
CA GLY A 89 -15.84 -4.72 2.10
C GLY A 89 -16.03 -3.21 1.82
N GLY A 90 -14.96 -2.48 1.47
CA GLY A 90 -15.01 -1.04 1.22
C GLY A 90 -14.82 -0.17 2.46
N ARG A 91 -14.45 -0.76 3.62
CA ARG A 91 -14.14 0.01 4.84
C ARG A 91 -12.90 0.88 4.69
N PHE A 92 -11.90 0.41 3.94
CA PHE A 92 -10.63 1.10 3.74
C PHE A 92 -10.40 1.38 2.26
N ALA A 93 -9.67 2.46 1.98
CA ALA A 93 -9.36 2.88 0.63
C ALA A 93 -8.32 1.95 -0.02
N VAL A 94 -8.57 1.57 -1.25
CA VAL A 94 -7.55 1.05 -2.17
C VAL A 94 -6.58 2.17 -2.51
N LYS A 95 -5.29 1.86 -2.70
CA LYS A 95 -4.26 2.86 -3.02
C LYS A 95 -3.77 2.70 -4.45
N ARG A 96 -3.72 3.82 -5.18
CA ARG A 96 -3.15 3.91 -6.53
C ARG A 96 -2.29 5.17 -6.64
N ILE A 97 -1.64 5.33 -7.76
CA ILE A 97 -0.80 6.50 -8.07
C ILE A 97 -1.51 7.36 -9.11
N ALA A 98 -1.31 8.68 -9.04
CA ALA A 98 -1.80 9.61 -10.05
C ALA A 98 -1.30 9.23 -11.45
N GLY A 99 -2.19 9.17 -12.43
CA GLY A 99 -1.90 8.70 -13.78
C GLY A 99 -1.91 7.17 -13.95
N GLU A 100 -2.06 6.39 -12.87
CA GLU A 100 -2.21 4.93 -12.96
C GLU A 100 -3.63 4.55 -13.37
N ARG A 101 -3.76 3.60 -14.31
CA ARG A 101 -5.05 3.05 -14.71
C ARG A 101 -5.63 2.18 -13.60
N VAL A 102 -6.77 2.58 -13.07
CA VAL A 102 -7.53 1.84 -12.06
C VAL A 102 -8.52 0.92 -12.76
N GLU A 103 -8.26 -0.36 -12.75
CA GLU A 103 -9.13 -1.37 -13.34
C GLU A 103 -10.08 -1.93 -12.27
N VAL A 104 -11.37 -1.93 -12.56
CA VAL A 104 -12.43 -2.39 -11.66
C VAL A 104 -13.17 -3.55 -12.31
N TRP A 105 -13.32 -4.65 -11.56
CA TRP A 105 -14.04 -5.85 -11.95
C TRP A 105 -15.22 -6.10 -11.02
N ALA A 106 -16.32 -6.66 -11.55
CA ALA A 106 -17.46 -7.10 -10.75
C ALA A 106 -18.23 -8.21 -11.46
N ASP A 107 -18.97 -8.99 -10.69
CA ASP A 107 -20.03 -9.84 -11.21
C ASP A 107 -21.33 -9.07 -11.14
N ILE A 108 -22.03 -8.93 -12.29
CA ILE A 108 -23.25 -8.13 -12.41
C ILE A 108 -24.29 -8.96 -13.14
N TYR A 109 -25.38 -9.29 -12.46
CA TYR A 109 -26.43 -10.13 -12.99
C TYR A 109 -27.80 -9.79 -12.41
N ARG A 110 -28.85 -10.29 -13.09
CA ARG A 110 -30.25 -10.22 -12.67
C ARG A 110 -31.00 -11.45 -13.16
N ASP A 111 -32.27 -11.57 -12.77
CA ASP A 111 -33.19 -12.58 -13.29
C ASP A 111 -33.59 -12.30 -14.76
N GLY A 112 -33.94 -13.36 -15.49
CA GLY A 112 -34.45 -13.29 -16.87
C GLY A 112 -33.39 -13.14 -17.96
N GLU A 113 -33.82 -12.85 -19.20
CA GLU A 113 -32.97 -12.77 -20.40
C GLU A 113 -32.74 -11.32 -20.89
N ALA A 114 -33.06 -10.32 -20.07
CA ALA A 114 -32.85 -8.93 -20.44
C ALA A 114 -31.37 -8.60 -20.64
N VAL A 115 -31.09 -7.75 -21.64
CA VAL A 115 -29.72 -7.24 -21.85
C VAL A 115 -29.39 -6.26 -20.74
N ILE A 116 -28.23 -6.51 -20.10
CA ILE A 116 -27.69 -5.68 -19.02
C ILE A 116 -26.68 -4.70 -19.62
N THR A 117 -26.68 -3.48 -19.14
CA THR A 117 -25.62 -2.50 -19.35
C THR A 117 -25.10 -2.03 -17.99
N ALA A 118 -23.79 -1.84 -17.89
CA ALA A 118 -23.16 -1.34 -16.67
C ALA A 118 -22.18 -0.21 -16.96
N ALA A 119 -22.01 0.67 -15.99
CA ALA A 119 -21.05 1.76 -16.03
C ALA A 119 -20.28 1.85 -14.71
N LEU A 120 -18.98 2.10 -14.83
CA LEU A 120 -18.14 2.49 -13.71
C LEU A 120 -18.24 4.02 -13.56
N ILE A 121 -18.66 4.48 -12.40
CA ILE A 121 -18.73 5.90 -12.08
C ILE A 121 -17.71 6.25 -11.00
N TRP A 122 -17.09 7.42 -11.13
CA TRP A 122 -16.07 7.86 -10.17
C TRP A 122 -15.97 9.38 -10.10
N ARG A 123 -15.43 9.89 -9.00
CA ARG A 123 -15.15 11.32 -8.81
C ARG A 123 -14.14 11.52 -7.68
N ALA A 124 -13.49 12.69 -7.63
CA ALA A 124 -12.83 13.11 -6.41
C ALA A 124 -13.87 13.32 -5.30
N GLU A 125 -13.51 13.07 -4.04
CA GLU A 125 -14.47 13.09 -2.92
C GLU A 125 -15.12 14.49 -2.75
N GLN A 126 -14.35 15.56 -3.03
CA GLN A 126 -14.82 16.94 -2.98
C GLN A 126 -15.69 17.36 -4.20
N ASP A 127 -15.63 16.64 -5.31
CA ASP A 127 -16.36 16.97 -6.50
C ASP A 127 -17.85 16.61 -6.38
N ARG A 128 -18.71 17.36 -7.07
CA ARG A 128 -20.15 17.07 -7.13
C ARG A 128 -20.51 16.20 -8.31
N GLU A 129 -19.80 16.35 -9.41
CA GLU A 129 -20.09 15.70 -10.68
C GLU A 129 -19.40 14.32 -10.75
N TRP A 130 -20.15 13.35 -11.24
CA TRP A 130 -19.64 12.01 -11.52
C TRP A 130 -19.11 11.94 -12.94
N GLN A 131 -17.96 11.34 -13.10
CA GLN A 131 -17.47 10.84 -14.38
C GLN A 131 -17.97 9.39 -14.54
N SER A 132 -18.14 8.95 -15.80
CA SER A 132 -18.73 7.66 -16.12
C SER A 132 -18.01 7.02 -17.30
N GLU A 133 -17.65 5.75 -17.16
CA GLU A 133 -17.06 4.92 -18.21
C GLU A 133 -17.88 3.64 -18.38
N PRO A 134 -18.20 3.22 -19.61
CA PRO A 134 -18.93 1.98 -19.83
C PRO A 134 -18.09 0.78 -19.37
N MET A 135 -18.74 -0.24 -18.76
CA MET A 135 -18.12 -1.51 -18.43
C MET A 135 -18.25 -2.51 -19.57
N ILE A 136 -17.24 -3.38 -19.72
CA ILE A 136 -17.16 -4.42 -20.74
C ILE A 136 -17.58 -5.75 -20.12
N HIS A 137 -18.52 -6.44 -20.77
CA HIS A 137 -18.93 -7.80 -20.38
C HIS A 137 -18.01 -8.85 -20.98
N HIS A 138 -17.47 -9.73 -20.15
CA HIS A 138 -16.53 -10.80 -20.53
C HIS A 138 -17.16 -12.19 -20.62
N GLY A 139 -18.50 -12.30 -20.49
CA GLY A 139 -19.22 -13.57 -20.35
C GLY A 139 -19.31 -14.00 -18.88
N ASN A 140 -20.22 -14.93 -18.60
CA ASN A 140 -20.49 -15.45 -17.26
C ASN A 140 -20.65 -14.34 -16.21
N ASP A 141 -21.42 -13.30 -16.56
CA ASP A 141 -21.75 -12.16 -15.73
C ASP A 141 -20.55 -11.34 -15.20
N ARG A 142 -19.33 -11.59 -15.70
CA ARG A 142 -18.12 -10.86 -15.34
C ARG A 142 -17.95 -9.60 -16.17
N TRP A 143 -17.76 -8.48 -15.49
CA TRP A 143 -17.63 -7.16 -16.08
C TRP A 143 -16.34 -6.46 -15.64
N SER A 144 -15.80 -5.60 -16.52
CA SER A 144 -14.69 -4.71 -16.17
C SER A 144 -14.88 -3.32 -16.73
N GLY A 145 -14.36 -2.34 -16.00
CA GLY A 145 -14.23 -0.97 -16.42
C GLY A 145 -12.94 -0.39 -15.89
N ALA A 146 -12.49 0.75 -16.42
CA ALA A 146 -11.27 1.37 -15.93
C ALA A 146 -11.35 2.89 -16.08
N PHE A 147 -10.63 3.60 -15.19
CA PHE A 147 -10.46 5.04 -15.25
C PHE A 147 -9.06 5.42 -14.80
N THR A 148 -8.63 6.65 -15.07
CA THR A 148 -7.28 7.13 -14.74
C THR A 148 -7.38 8.47 -14.02
N PRO A 149 -7.32 8.48 -12.66
CA PRO A 149 -7.26 9.71 -11.90
C PRO A 149 -5.89 10.36 -12.07
N VAL A 150 -5.85 11.66 -12.34
CA VAL A 150 -4.59 12.38 -12.63
C VAL A 150 -4.06 13.19 -11.45
N GLU A 151 -4.91 13.53 -10.49
CA GLU A 151 -4.54 14.35 -9.34
C GLU A 151 -4.48 13.49 -8.07
N PRO A 152 -3.50 13.71 -7.18
CA PRO A 152 -3.49 13.11 -5.85
C PRO A 152 -4.70 13.55 -5.02
N GLY A 153 -5.23 12.63 -4.21
CA GLY A 153 -6.37 12.94 -3.34
C GLY A 153 -7.22 11.74 -3.02
N ARG A 154 -8.35 12.01 -2.38
CA ARG A 154 -9.36 11.01 -2.06
C ARG A 154 -10.42 10.98 -3.15
N TYR A 155 -10.73 9.78 -3.61
CA TYR A 155 -11.73 9.49 -4.62
C TYR A 155 -12.74 8.49 -4.11
N VAL A 156 -13.87 8.45 -4.76
CA VAL A 156 -14.87 7.39 -4.62
C VAL A 156 -15.26 6.87 -5.99
N TYR A 157 -15.53 5.59 -6.09
CA TYR A 157 -16.09 4.97 -7.28
C TYR A 157 -17.26 4.06 -6.91
N ALA A 158 -18.11 3.78 -7.87
CA ALA A 158 -19.23 2.85 -7.76
C ALA A 158 -19.53 2.24 -9.12
N ILE A 159 -20.34 1.19 -9.11
CA ILE A 159 -20.83 0.54 -10.33
C ILE A 159 -22.32 0.81 -10.43
N GLU A 160 -22.77 1.22 -11.60
CA GLU A 160 -24.17 1.33 -11.98
C GLU A 160 -24.52 0.23 -12.97
N ALA A 161 -25.67 -0.41 -12.79
CA ALA A 161 -26.22 -1.38 -13.72
C ALA A 161 -27.71 -1.10 -13.97
N TRP A 162 -28.13 -1.32 -15.20
CA TRP A 162 -29.53 -1.15 -15.61
C TRP A 162 -29.88 -2.06 -16.79
N THR A 163 -31.16 -2.26 -17.01
CA THR A 163 -31.66 -2.96 -18.21
C THR A 163 -31.57 -2.07 -19.43
N ASP A 164 -30.91 -2.55 -20.47
CA ASP A 164 -30.97 -1.97 -21.79
C ASP A 164 -32.27 -2.43 -22.48
N ALA A 165 -33.30 -1.62 -22.33
CA ALA A 165 -34.61 -1.96 -22.86
C ALA A 165 -34.63 -2.03 -24.40
N PHE A 166 -33.87 -1.14 -25.07
CA PHE A 166 -33.76 -1.16 -26.51
C PHE A 166 -32.99 -2.37 -27.03
N ALA A 167 -31.81 -2.66 -26.49
CA ALA A 167 -31.03 -3.84 -26.86
C ALA A 167 -31.78 -5.14 -26.56
N THR A 168 -32.50 -5.22 -25.44
CA THR A 168 -33.36 -6.38 -25.11
C THR A 168 -34.43 -6.59 -26.17
N TRP A 169 -35.16 -5.54 -26.56
CA TRP A 169 -36.16 -5.58 -27.61
C TRP A 169 -35.55 -5.93 -28.98
N SER A 170 -34.47 -5.24 -29.36
CA SER A 170 -33.79 -5.41 -30.65
C SER A 170 -33.28 -6.85 -30.83
N HIS A 171 -32.63 -7.44 -29.83
CA HIS A 171 -32.14 -8.83 -29.86
C HIS A 171 -33.30 -9.85 -29.97
N ALA A 172 -34.39 -9.65 -29.22
CA ALA A 172 -35.55 -10.52 -29.28
C ALA A 172 -36.23 -10.43 -30.64
N THR A 173 -36.45 -9.22 -31.15
CA THR A 173 -37.11 -8.97 -32.44
C THR A 173 -36.29 -9.48 -33.62
N ALA A 174 -34.96 -9.24 -33.62
CA ALA A 174 -34.05 -9.77 -34.65
C ALA A 174 -34.01 -11.32 -34.65
N ARG A 175 -34.15 -11.97 -33.50
CA ARG A 175 -34.25 -13.43 -33.40
C ARG A 175 -35.54 -13.93 -34.00
N LYS A 176 -36.69 -13.29 -33.72
CA LYS A 176 -37.99 -13.61 -34.30
C LYS A 176 -37.99 -13.42 -35.83
N GLN A 177 -37.50 -12.27 -36.31
CA GLN A 177 -37.38 -11.96 -37.75
C GLN A 177 -36.60 -13.04 -38.51
N ARG A 178 -35.46 -13.49 -37.96
CA ARG A 178 -34.64 -14.56 -38.56
C ARG A 178 -35.35 -15.92 -38.66
N THR A 179 -36.30 -16.18 -37.77
CA THR A 179 -37.11 -17.41 -37.82
C THR A 179 -38.35 -17.29 -38.65
N GLY A 180 -38.59 -16.12 -39.27
CA GLY A 180 -39.76 -15.85 -40.10
C GLY A 180 -41.06 -15.65 -39.31
N ALA A 181 -40.97 -15.37 -38.01
CA ALA A 181 -42.12 -15.06 -37.18
C ALA A 181 -42.68 -13.64 -37.52
N ASP A 182 -43.98 -13.42 -37.30
CA ASP A 182 -44.56 -12.09 -37.38
C ASP A 182 -44.00 -11.16 -36.30
N VAL A 183 -43.42 -10.04 -36.70
CA VAL A 183 -42.81 -9.01 -35.84
C VAL A 183 -43.54 -7.69 -35.88
N SER A 184 -44.77 -7.66 -36.41
CA SER A 184 -45.54 -6.42 -36.58
C SER A 184 -45.83 -5.71 -35.25
N LEU A 185 -46.14 -6.47 -34.20
CA LEU A 185 -46.33 -5.91 -32.87
C LEU A 185 -45.01 -5.47 -32.24
N ASP A 186 -43.92 -6.27 -32.40
CA ASP A 186 -42.57 -5.92 -31.93
C ASP A 186 -42.10 -4.60 -32.58
N ALA A 187 -42.42 -4.36 -33.85
CA ALA A 187 -42.08 -3.10 -34.54
C ALA A 187 -42.77 -1.87 -33.90
N ILE A 188 -44.02 -2.01 -33.51
CA ILE A 188 -44.74 -0.95 -32.79
C ILE A 188 -44.14 -0.68 -31.43
N GLU A 189 -43.76 -1.74 -30.70
CA GLU A 189 -43.06 -1.62 -29.40
C GLU A 189 -41.72 -0.93 -29.55
N GLY A 190 -40.91 -1.29 -30.55
CA GLY A 190 -39.63 -0.66 -30.85
C GLY A 190 -39.77 0.83 -31.18
N ALA A 191 -40.72 1.20 -32.04
CA ALA A 191 -40.99 2.60 -32.33
C ALA A 191 -41.40 3.37 -31.06
N ALA A 192 -42.18 2.76 -30.17
CA ALA A 192 -42.56 3.36 -28.90
C ALA A 192 -41.36 3.52 -27.93
N LEU A 193 -40.37 2.62 -27.95
CA LEU A 193 -39.12 2.77 -27.20
C LEU A 193 -38.29 3.95 -27.72
N LEU A 194 -38.16 4.07 -29.06
CA LEU A 194 -37.42 5.17 -29.67
C LEU A 194 -38.06 6.53 -29.38
N THR A 195 -39.40 6.62 -29.39
CA THR A 195 -40.11 7.87 -29.06
C THR A 195 -40.02 8.29 -27.61
N LYS A 196 -39.64 7.37 -26.69
CA LYS A 196 -39.39 7.65 -25.27
C LYS A 196 -37.95 8.06 -24.98
N ALA A 197 -37.07 8.11 -25.98
CA ALA A 197 -35.69 8.57 -25.80
C ALA A 197 -35.69 10.03 -25.36
N HIS A 198 -34.96 10.33 -24.29
CA HIS A 198 -34.88 11.65 -23.69
C HIS A 198 -33.40 12.09 -23.56
N GLY A 199 -33.16 13.39 -23.80
CA GLY A 199 -31.82 13.98 -23.58
C GLY A 199 -30.79 13.56 -24.62
N ALA A 200 -31.18 12.94 -25.73
CA ALA A 200 -30.25 12.59 -26.80
C ALA A 200 -29.51 13.82 -27.31
N ARG A 201 -28.22 13.67 -27.59
CA ARG A 201 -27.45 14.67 -28.34
C ARG A 201 -28.11 14.87 -29.73
N GLN A 202 -27.86 16.02 -30.35
CA GLN A 202 -28.49 16.38 -31.61
C GLN A 202 -28.25 15.34 -32.72
N ASP A 203 -27.06 14.73 -32.78
CA ASP A 203 -26.73 13.69 -33.74
C ASP A 203 -27.48 12.37 -33.45
N ALA A 204 -27.54 11.93 -32.20
CA ALA A 204 -28.30 10.76 -31.79
C ALA A 204 -29.79 10.94 -32.02
N ALA A 205 -30.36 12.11 -31.68
CA ALA A 205 -31.75 12.43 -31.94
C ALA A 205 -32.09 12.39 -33.44
N ALA A 206 -31.19 12.90 -34.28
CA ALA A 206 -31.39 12.86 -35.75
C ALA A 206 -31.42 11.42 -36.28
N ILE A 207 -30.55 10.52 -35.78
CA ILE A 207 -30.54 9.10 -36.14
C ILE A 207 -31.87 8.45 -35.71
N ILE A 208 -32.31 8.67 -34.48
CA ILE A 208 -33.55 8.10 -33.93
C ILE A 208 -34.73 8.54 -34.76
N ILE A 209 -34.86 9.86 -35.03
CA ILE A 209 -35.96 10.41 -35.83
C ILE A 209 -35.99 9.80 -37.23
N LYS A 210 -34.83 9.79 -37.91
CA LYS A 210 -34.73 9.25 -39.26
C LYS A 210 -35.20 7.80 -39.34
N ARG A 211 -34.74 6.94 -38.38
CA ARG A 211 -35.12 5.53 -38.39
C ARG A 211 -36.60 5.29 -38.06
N CYS A 212 -37.20 6.13 -37.21
CA CYS A 212 -38.64 6.14 -37.01
C CYS A 212 -39.40 6.52 -38.29
N GLU A 213 -38.94 7.55 -39.03
CA GLU A 213 -39.54 7.97 -40.29
C GLU A 213 -39.44 6.87 -41.35
N ASP A 214 -38.28 6.23 -41.53
CA ASP A 214 -38.07 5.12 -42.44
C ASP A 214 -39.01 3.94 -42.13
N TYR A 215 -39.24 3.61 -40.85
CA TYR A 215 -40.21 2.62 -40.43
C TYR A 215 -41.65 3.03 -40.78
N LEU A 216 -42.03 4.26 -40.49
CA LEU A 216 -43.40 4.77 -40.80
C LEU A 216 -43.71 4.77 -42.31
N GLN A 217 -42.70 4.95 -43.16
CA GLN A 217 -42.84 4.92 -44.62
C GLN A 217 -42.95 3.50 -45.18
N THR A 218 -42.21 2.56 -44.62
CA THR A 218 -42.07 1.20 -45.16
C THR A 218 -42.97 0.18 -44.47
N GLY A 219 -43.29 0.37 -43.20
CA GLY A 219 -43.91 -0.64 -42.34
C GLY A 219 -42.98 -1.80 -42.00
N ASP A 220 -41.71 -1.76 -42.43
CA ASP A 220 -40.69 -2.81 -42.16
C ASP A 220 -39.96 -2.50 -40.85
N VAL A 221 -39.71 -3.52 -40.06
CA VAL A 221 -38.94 -3.43 -38.77
C VAL A 221 -37.46 -3.19 -38.98
N THR A 222 -36.91 -3.51 -40.15
CA THR A 222 -35.48 -3.43 -40.44
C THR A 222 -34.81 -2.08 -40.08
N PRO A 223 -35.40 -0.92 -40.40
CA PRO A 223 -34.87 0.37 -39.98
C PRO A 223 -34.69 0.51 -38.45
N LEU A 224 -35.60 -0.09 -37.68
CA LEU A 224 -35.57 -0.04 -36.22
C LEU A 224 -34.52 -0.98 -35.60
N LEU A 225 -33.98 -1.91 -36.37
CA LEU A 225 -32.90 -2.84 -35.97
C LEU A 225 -31.53 -2.39 -36.48
N ALA A 226 -31.41 -1.18 -36.98
CA ALA A 226 -30.15 -0.64 -37.48
C ALA A 226 -29.14 -0.44 -36.34
N THR A 227 -27.91 -0.94 -36.51
CA THR A 227 -26.86 -0.93 -35.47
C THR A 227 -26.48 0.48 -34.99
N GLU A 228 -26.67 1.52 -35.80
CA GLU A 228 -26.43 2.91 -35.39
C GLU A 228 -27.41 3.40 -34.30
N LEU A 229 -28.56 2.72 -34.12
CA LEU A 229 -29.47 2.99 -33.02
C LEU A 229 -28.93 2.50 -31.66
N ASP A 230 -28.10 1.51 -31.65
CA ASP A 230 -27.53 0.95 -30.38
C ASP A 230 -26.80 2.05 -29.60
N ALA A 231 -25.91 2.79 -30.25
CA ALA A 231 -25.19 3.90 -29.64
C ALA A 231 -26.10 5.08 -29.30
N ALA A 232 -27.03 5.45 -30.20
CA ALA A 232 -27.94 6.55 -29.97
C ALA A 232 -28.88 6.28 -28.79
N MET A 233 -29.35 5.06 -28.62
CA MET A 233 -30.26 4.66 -27.55
C MET A 233 -29.50 4.43 -26.22
N ALA A 234 -28.27 3.99 -26.25
CA ALA A 234 -27.44 3.82 -25.04
C ALA A 234 -27.33 5.13 -24.25
N GLU A 235 -27.24 6.28 -24.93
CA GLU A 235 -27.19 7.61 -24.31
C GLU A 235 -28.56 8.16 -23.89
N SER A 236 -29.63 7.69 -24.50
CA SER A 236 -30.92 8.41 -24.51
C SER A 236 -32.05 7.69 -23.81
N GLN A 237 -31.95 6.39 -23.54
CA GLN A 237 -33.00 5.61 -22.91
C GLN A 237 -33.13 5.89 -21.41
N SER A 238 -34.35 5.82 -20.89
CA SER A 238 -34.59 5.89 -19.46
C SER A 238 -34.07 4.62 -18.76
N ARG A 239 -33.61 4.75 -17.52
CA ARG A 239 -33.02 3.68 -16.69
C ARG A 239 -33.88 3.48 -15.43
N PRO A 240 -35.11 2.94 -15.54
CA PRO A 240 -36.06 2.90 -14.42
C PRO A 240 -35.64 1.95 -13.29
N ASP A 241 -34.79 0.94 -13.58
CA ASP A 241 -34.30 -0.06 -12.67
C ASP A 241 -32.81 0.16 -12.33
N LEU A 242 -32.29 1.38 -12.53
CA LEU A 242 -30.93 1.74 -12.23
C LEU A 242 -30.56 1.34 -10.80
N THR A 243 -29.59 0.45 -10.70
CA THR A 243 -29.03 -0.02 -9.44
C THR A 243 -27.60 0.49 -9.31
N ARG A 244 -27.27 1.01 -8.15
CA ARG A 244 -25.90 1.48 -7.83
C ARG A 244 -25.34 0.66 -6.67
N SER A 245 -24.08 0.19 -6.81
CA SER A 245 -23.32 -0.40 -5.71
C SER A 245 -23.09 0.59 -4.57
N PRO A 246 -22.63 0.17 -3.38
CA PRO A 246 -22.03 1.07 -2.40
C PRO A 246 -20.91 1.91 -3.00
N LEU A 247 -20.59 3.04 -2.36
CA LEU A 247 -19.42 3.84 -2.72
C LEU A 247 -18.17 3.19 -2.16
N PHE A 248 -17.15 2.99 -2.99
CA PHE A 248 -15.88 2.40 -2.62
C PHE A 248 -14.80 3.47 -2.56
N PRO A 249 -14.08 3.60 -1.44
CA PRO A 249 -13.05 4.61 -1.28
C PRO A 249 -11.78 4.24 -2.03
N LEU A 250 -11.15 5.25 -2.62
CA LEU A 250 -9.88 5.14 -3.34
C LEU A 250 -8.96 6.30 -2.91
N MET A 251 -7.69 5.99 -2.65
CA MET A 251 -6.65 6.96 -2.33
C MET A 251 -5.68 7.03 -3.48
N ILE A 252 -5.54 8.21 -4.06
CA ILE A 252 -4.55 8.49 -5.12
C ILE A 252 -3.37 9.22 -4.49
N ASP A 253 -2.20 8.62 -4.59
CA ASP A 253 -0.95 9.18 -4.12
C ASP A 253 -0.14 9.73 -5.30
N ARG A 254 0.77 10.68 -5.02
CA ARG A 254 1.79 11.10 -6.00
C ARG A 254 2.85 10.01 -6.21
N ASP A 255 3.59 10.07 -7.31
CA ASP A 255 4.53 9.03 -7.73
C ASP A 255 5.60 8.69 -6.68
N ARG A 256 6.09 9.66 -5.90
CA ARG A 256 7.06 9.45 -4.82
C ARG A 256 6.56 8.48 -3.72
N ALA A 257 5.27 8.25 -3.59
CA ALA A 257 4.73 7.23 -2.70
C ALA A 257 5.01 5.79 -3.20
N ARG A 258 5.14 5.60 -4.53
CA ARG A 258 5.43 4.32 -5.16
C ARG A 258 6.92 4.04 -5.29
N PHE A 259 7.71 5.09 -5.61
CA PHE A 259 9.11 4.97 -5.98
C PHE A 259 9.98 6.01 -5.30
N GLY A 260 11.07 5.55 -4.67
CA GLY A 260 12.07 6.41 -4.07
C GLY A 260 13.19 5.64 -3.36
N ALA A 261 14.40 6.18 -3.43
CA ALA A 261 15.57 5.78 -2.67
C ALA A 261 15.77 6.75 -1.51
N TRP A 262 15.83 6.24 -0.27
CA TRP A 262 15.85 7.03 0.95
C TRP A 262 17.22 6.97 1.64
N TYR A 263 17.72 8.13 2.03
CA TYR A 263 18.95 8.26 2.81
C TYR A 263 18.63 8.87 4.18
N GLN A 264 18.62 8.04 5.23
CA GLN A 264 18.40 8.50 6.60
C GLN A 264 19.70 8.99 7.20
N MET A 265 19.69 10.15 7.87
CA MET A 265 20.84 10.63 8.62
C MET A 265 20.45 11.46 9.86
N MET A 266 21.41 11.61 10.77
CA MET A 266 21.28 12.48 11.92
C MET A 266 21.99 13.83 11.66
N PRO A 267 21.24 14.95 11.64
CA PRO A 267 21.83 16.27 11.37
C PRO A 267 22.98 16.64 12.29
N ARG A 268 22.87 16.31 13.58
CA ARG A 268 23.87 16.68 14.59
C ARG A 268 25.26 16.08 14.41
N SER A 269 25.39 15.03 13.60
CA SER A 269 26.67 14.37 13.31
C SER A 269 27.30 14.82 11.99
N GLN A 270 26.81 15.89 11.38
CA GLN A 270 27.28 16.33 10.06
C GLN A 270 28.42 17.38 10.12
N SER A 271 28.86 17.78 11.34
CA SER A 271 30.04 18.64 11.49
C SER A 271 31.31 17.94 11.04
N GLU A 272 32.17 18.64 10.31
CA GLU A 272 33.52 18.19 9.97
C GLU A 272 34.46 18.16 11.18
N ILE A 273 34.10 18.87 12.26
CA ILE A 273 34.92 18.93 13.49
C ILE A 273 34.47 17.84 14.46
N PRO A 274 35.33 16.88 14.79
CA PRO A 274 35.01 15.81 15.71
C PRO A 274 34.52 16.30 17.08
N GLY A 275 33.35 15.77 17.52
CA GLY A 275 32.74 16.11 18.81
C GLY A 275 31.93 17.43 18.81
N GLN A 276 31.94 18.19 17.73
CA GLN A 276 31.11 19.37 17.58
C GLN A 276 29.72 18.99 17.05
N HIS A 277 28.68 19.59 17.62
CA HIS A 277 27.31 19.45 17.11
C HIS A 277 27.21 20.00 15.68
N GLY A 278 26.71 19.20 14.74
CA GLY A 278 26.46 19.62 13.36
C GLY A 278 25.25 20.54 13.28
N THR A 279 25.25 21.37 12.25
CA THR A 279 24.22 22.35 11.93
C THR A 279 23.46 21.97 10.64
N LEU A 280 22.34 22.63 10.35
CA LEU A 280 21.65 22.48 9.07
C LEU A 280 22.52 22.94 7.88
N ARG A 281 23.46 23.86 8.11
CA ARG A 281 24.42 24.29 7.08
C ARG A 281 25.42 23.17 6.76
N ASP A 282 25.84 22.41 7.77
CA ASP A 282 26.69 21.24 7.54
C ASP A 282 25.90 20.17 6.75
N CYS A 283 24.59 20.03 7.01
CA CYS A 283 23.73 19.15 6.24
C CYS A 283 23.61 19.61 4.77
N ILE A 284 23.51 20.91 4.51
CA ILE A 284 23.50 21.47 3.14
C ILE A 284 24.77 21.05 2.39
N ALA A 285 25.93 21.08 3.03
CA ALA A 285 27.19 20.66 2.40
C ALA A 285 27.20 19.17 2.01
N ARG A 286 26.39 18.32 2.68
CA ARG A 286 26.25 16.89 2.37
C ARG A 286 25.29 16.56 1.22
N VAL A 287 24.36 17.46 0.89
CA VAL A 287 23.32 17.25 -0.14
C VAL A 287 23.91 16.82 -1.49
N PRO A 288 24.97 17.45 -2.04
CA PRO A 288 25.55 17.06 -3.33
C PRO A 288 26.07 15.61 -3.35
N ASP A 289 26.73 15.15 -2.29
CA ASP A 289 27.27 13.79 -2.21
C ASP A 289 26.14 12.75 -2.12
N ILE A 290 25.06 13.03 -1.37
CA ILE A 290 23.88 12.18 -1.27
C ILE A 290 23.15 12.11 -2.61
N ALA A 291 22.97 13.24 -3.30
CA ALA A 291 22.38 13.30 -4.62
C ALA A 291 23.23 12.55 -5.67
N ALA A 292 24.55 12.62 -5.60
CA ALA A 292 25.47 11.89 -6.49
C ALA A 292 25.34 10.37 -6.34
N MET A 293 24.93 9.87 -5.17
CA MET A 293 24.57 8.46 -4.98
C MET A 293 23.20 8.09 -5.58
N GLY A 294 22.41 9.06 -6.07
CA GLY A 294 21.12 8.86 -6.73
C GLY A 294 19.96 8.60 -5.75
N PHE A 295 20.02 9.11 -4.53
CA PHE A 295 18.89 9.12 -3.61
C PHE A 295 17.84 10.16 -4.02
N ASP A 296 16.60 9.92 -3.61
CA ASP A 296 15.43 10.76 -3.89
C ASP A 296 14.92 11.48 -2.65
N VAL A 297 15.15 10.92 -1.47
CA VAL A 297 14.65 11.41 -0.19
C VAL A 297 15.78 11.48 0.82
N LEU A 298 16.03 12.69 1.33
CA LEU A 298 16.86 12.91 2.50
C LEU A 298 15.96 12.84 3.74
N TYR A 299 16.18 11.85 4.60
CA TYR A 299 15.34 11.59 5.76
C TYR A 299 16.08 11.92 7.06
N PHE A 300 15.58 12.89 7.81
CA PHE A 300 16.11 13.30 9.10
C PHE A 300 15.42 12.61 10.27
N THR A 301 16.21 12.14 11.24
CA THR A 301 15.72 11.86 12.60
C THR A 301 15.18 13.14 13.23
N PRO A 302 14.45 13.09 14.38
CA PRO A 302 13.84 14.27 14.95
C PRO A 302 14.84 15.42 15.15
N ILE A 303 14.41 16.63 14.78
CA ILE A 303 15.22 17.87 14.80
C ILE A 303 14.80 18.83 15.91
N HIS A 304 13.94 18.38 16.80
CA HIS A 304 13.34 19.18 17.86
C HIS A 304 14.26 19.34 19.08
N PRO A 305 14.01 20.31 19.98
CA PRO A 305 14.69 20.41 21.26
C PRO A 305 14.62 19.10 22.06
N ILE A 306 15.72 18.73 22.70
CA ILE A 306 15.86 17.45 23.42
C ILE A 306 15.77 17.67 24.91
N GLY A 307 14.94 16.90 25.63
CA GLY A 307 14.78 16.95 27.07
C GLY A 307 16.10 16.71 27.84
N ARG A 308 16.15 17.24 29.06
CA ARG A 308 17.30 17.14 29.97
C ARG A 308 17.02 16.19 31.13
N THR A 309 15.77 16.13 31.58
CA THR A 309 15.34 15.25 32.66
C THR A 309 15.43 13.78 32.22
N HIS A 310 16.14 12.97 33.00
CA HIS A 310 16.40 11.56 32.70
C HIS A 310 17.09 11.31 31.35
N ARG A 311 17.85 12.31 30.84
CA ARG A 311 18.56 12.23 29.58
C ARG A 311 19.44 11.00 29.54
N LYS A 312 19.39 10.27 28.44
CA LYS A 312 20.21 9.09 28.16
C LYS A 312 21.65 9.49 27.78
N GLY A 313 22.59 8.75 28.29
CA GLY A 313 24.00 8.86 27.90
C GLY A 313 24.40 7.90 26.78
N ARG A 314 25.71 7.86 26.46
CA ARG A 314 26.29 7.00 25.41
C ARG A 314 25.85 5.55 25.57
N ASN A 315 25.57 4.89 24.43
CA ASN A 315 25.16 3.49 24.37
C ASN A 315 23.94 3.17 25.26
N ASP A 316 22.97 4.09 25.32
CA ASP A 316 21.74 3.97 26.12
C ASP A 316 21.99 3.95 27.64
N ALA A 317 23.10 4.51 28.11
CA ALA A 317 23.35 4.62 29.54
C ALA A 317 22.17 5.38 30.23
N PRO A 318 21.71 4.91 31.41
CA PRO A 318 20.50 5.47 32.03
C PRO A 318 20.69 6.91 32.55
N VAL A 319 21.93 7.39 32.63
CA VAL A 319 22.29 8.75 33.05
C VAL A 319 23.31 9.32 32.08
N ALA A 320 23.02 10.51 31.57
CA ALA A 320 23.92 11.23 30.69
C ALA A 320 25.11 11.81 31.48
N SER A 321 26.28 11.80 30.85
CA SER A 321 27.45 12.60 31.29
C SER A 321 27.30 14.03 30.82
N GLU A 322 28.11 14.94 31.39
CA GLU A 322 28.22 16.31 30.93
C GLU A 322 28.64 16.33 29.44
N GLY A 323 27.86 17.01 28.59
CA GLY A 323 28.08 17.09 27.16
C GLY A 323 27.44 15.97 26.33
N ASP A 324 26.79 14.98 26.93
CA ASP A 324 26.03 13.99 26.17
C ASP A 324 24.77 14.64 25.57
N PRO A 325 24.53 14.50 24.23
CA PRO A 325 23.43 15.19 23.56
C PRO A 325 22.05 14.60 23.86
N GLY A 326 21.98 13.39 24.40
CA GLY A 326 20.70 12.66 24.63
C GLY A 326 20.09 12.09 23.36
N SER A 327 18.92 11.45 23.51
CA SER A 327 18.15 10.90 22.39
C SER A 327 17.35 11.98 21.68
N PRO A 328 17.39 12.10 20.34
CA PRO A 328 16.55 13.04 19.61
C PRO A 328 15.06 12.69 19.69
N TYR A 329 14.73 11.48 20.12
CA TYR A 329 13.36 11.01 20.33
C TYR A 329 12.75 11.45 21.68
N ALA A 330 13.57 12.01 22.60
CA ALA A 330 13.10 12.68 23.82
C ALA A 330 12.72 14.13 23.49
N ILE A 331 11.62 14.31 22.75
CA ILE A 331 11.22 15.58 22.14
C ILE A 331 10.69 16.57 23.20
N GLY A 332 11.22 17.79 23.15
CA GLY A 332 10.76 18.94 23.90
C GLY A 332 11.67 19.31 25.07
N ALA A 333 11.91 20.61 25.20
CA ALA A 333 12.66 21.24 26.27
C ALA A 333 12.12 22.67 26.48
N ALA A 334 12.79 23.47 27.31
CA ALA A 334 12.39 24.87 27.54
C ALA A 334 12.38 25.70 26.22
N GLU A 335 13.14 25.28 25.23
CA GLU A 335 13.28 25.91 23.92
C GLU A 335 12.11 25.64 22.97
N GLY A 336 11.27 24.64 23.26
CA GLY A 336 10.07 24.32 22.49
C GLY A 336 9.77 22.83 22.37
N GLY A 337 8.76 22.49 21.60
CA GLY A 337 8.25 21.13 21.37
C GLY A 337 8.41 20.64 19.93
N HIS A 338 7.36 20.00 19.43
CA HIS A 338 7.29 19.39 18.09
C HIS A 338 7.30 20.40 16.92
N ASP A 339 7.00 21.65 17.19
CA ASP A 339 7.00 22.78 16.27
C ASP A 339 8.24 23.68 16.40
N ALA A 340 9.26 23.22 17.13
CA ALA A 340 10.50 23.97 17.35
C ALA A 340 11.71 23.21 16.83
N LEU A 341 12.71 23.97 16.35
CA LEU A 341 14.02 23.47 15.92
C LEU A 341 14.99 23.45 17.10
N HIS A 342 15.81 22.38 17.21
CA HIS A 342 16.89 22.33 18.19
C HIS A 342 17.87 23.51 17.97
N PRO A 343 18.18 24.32 19.02
CA PRO A 343 18.96 25.56 18.86
C PRO A 343 20.33 25.36 18.22
N GLU A 344 21.02 24.23 18.51
CA GLU A 344 22.35 23.96 17.94
C GLU A 344 22.29 23.55 16.45
N LEU A 345 21.12 23.21 15.90
CA LEU A 345 20.97 22.95 14.48
C LEU A 345 20.91 24.23 13.64
N GLY A 346 20.52 25.37 14.22
CA GLY A 346 20.40 26.64 13.54
C GLY A 346 19.01 27.25 13.62
N THR A 347 18.62 27.98 12.59
CA THR A 347 17.34 28.70 12.53
C THR A 347 16.36 28.09 11.55
N VAL A 348 15.11 28.54 11.59
CA VAL A 348 14.08 28.16 10.61
C VAL A 348 14.46 28.61 9.19
N GLU A 349 15.18 29.71 9.05
CA GLU A 349 15.71 30.18 7.77
C GLU A 349 16.77 29.21 7.23
N ASP A 350 17.66 28.68 8.07
CA ASP A 350 18.63 27.64 7.68
C ASP A 350 17.88 26.34 7.26
N PHE A 351 16.77 26.01 7.94
CA PHE A 351 15.93 24.89 7.56
C PHE A 351 15.30 25.07 6.16
N ARG A 352 14.72 26.25 5.89
CA ARG A 352 14.18 26.56 4.55
C ARG A 352 15.26 26.54 3.47
N ALA A 353 16.47 27.03 3.77
CA ALA A 353 17.60 26.94 2.86
C ALA A 353 17.99 25.50 2.55
N LEU A 354 17.98 24.62 3.55
CA LEU A 354 18.22 23.20 3.35
C LEU A 354 17.14 22.55 2.45
N VAL A 355 15.85 22.80 2.72
CA VAL A 355 14.75 22.31 1.88
C VAL A 355 14.93 22.76 0.43
N ALA A 356 15.24 24.05 0.22
CA ALA A 356 15.47 24.58 -1.12
C ALA A 356 16.66 23.90 -1.80
N THR A 357 17.78 23.71 -1.09
CA THR A 357 18.95 23.00 -1.63
C THR A 357 18.62 21.55 -1.97
N CYS A 358 17.89 20.83 -1.10
CA CYS A 358 17.46 19.48 -1.43
C CYS A 358 16.70 19.44 -2.76
N LEU A 359 15.72 20.34 -2.95
CA LEU A 359 14.93 20.41 -4.19
C LEU A 359 15.79 20.76 -5.42
N GLU A 360 16.79 21.66 -5.29
CA GLU A 360 17.74 21.97 -6.37
C GLU A 360 18.53 20.75 -6.84
N TYR A 361 18.83 19.82 -5.92
CA TYR A 361 19.52 18.57 -6.22
C TYR A 361 18.57 17.38 -6.49
N GLY A 362 17.27 17.63 -6.60
CA GLY A 362 16.27 16.59 -6.91
C GLY A 362 15.88 15.71 -5.73
N LEU A 363 16.23 16.11 -4.49
CA LEU A 363 15.87 15.42 -3.26
C LEU A 363 14.65 16.08 -2.61
N GLU A 364 13.84 15.28 -1.92
CA GLU A 364 12.81 15.76 -1.00
C GLU A 364 13.25 15.52 0.45
N LEU A 365 12.95 16.50 1.34
CA LEU A 365 13.25 16.31 2.76
C LEU A 365 12.10 15.57 3.45
N ALA A 366 12.42 14.48 4.15
CA ALA A 366 11.52 13.78 5.06
C ALA A 366 11.91 14.06 6.52
N LEU A 367 10.92 14.33 7.38
CA LEU A 367 11.13 14.45 8.82
C LEU A 367 10.59 13.24 9.58
N ASP A 368 11.35 12.80 10.58
CA ASP A 368 10.86 11.88 11.60
C ASP A 368 9.90 12.63 12.53
N PHE A 369 8.70 12.13 12.70
CA PHE A 369 7.67 12.69 13.56
C PHE A 369 7.20 11.64 14.57
N ALA A 370 7.63 11.80 15.82
CA ALA A 370 7.27 10.89 16.90
C ALA A 370 6.19 11.52 17.80
N VAL A 371 5.17 10.73 18.15
CA VAL A 371 4.05 11.20 18.99
C VAL A 371 4.31 11.03 20.50
N GLN A 372 5.54 11.34 20.91
CA GLN A 372 6.03 11.23 22.28
C GLN A 372 6.72 12.52 22.71
N CYS A 373 6.80 12.74 24.01
CA CYS A 373 7.39 13.93 24.62
C CYS A 373 8.54 13.53 25.54
N SER A 374 9.44 14.46 25.83
CA SER A 374 10.32 14.37 27.00
C SER A 374 9.56 14.81 28.27
N PRO A 375 10.09 14.52 29.47
CA PRO A 375 9.53 15.08 30.71
C PRO A 375 9.63 16.62 30.82
N ASP A 376 10.43 17.26 29.98
CA ASP A 376 10.63 18.73 29.94
C ASP A 376 9.81 19.42 28.84
N HIS A 377 8.96 18.69 28.12
CA HIS A 377 8.15 19.25 27.04
C HIS A 377 7.21 20.35 27.56
N PRO A 378 7.08 21.51 26.88
CA PRO A 378 6.22 22.61 27.32
C PRO A 378 4.77 22.21 27.63
N TRP A 379 4.23 21.24 26.90
CA TRP A 379 2.86 20.76 27.09
C TRP A 379 2.62 20.17 28.50
N LEU A 380 3.64 19.65 29.21
CA LEU A 380 3.46 19.12 30.55
C LEU A 380 3.04 20.22 31.57
N THR A 381 3.49 21.46 31.32
CA THR A 381 3.14 22.62 32.14
C THR A 381 1.92 23.38 31.61
N GLN A 382 1.75 23.46 30.30
CA GLN A 382 0.67 24.18 29.63
C GLN A 382 -0.64 23.40 29.65
N HIS A 383 -0.54 22.06 29.45
CA HIS A 383 -1.67 21.14 29.31
C HIS A 383 -1.42 19.85 30.12
N PRO A 384 -1.32 19.95 31.47
CA PRO A 384 -1.04 18.79 32.31
C PRO A 384 -2.10 17.68 32.16
N GLU A 385 -3.31 18.01 31.75
CA GLU A 385 -4.41 17.07 31.46
C GLU A 385 -4.15 16.16 30.27
N TRP A 386 -3.18 16.47 29.43
CA TRP A 386 -2.77 15.61 28.29
C TRP A 386 -1.84 14.47 28.71
N PHE A 387 -1.48 14.37 30.00
CA PHE A 387 -0.54 13.37 30.49
C PHE A 387 -1.08 12.58 31.67
N LYS A 388 -0.56 11.37 31.86
CA LYS A 388 -0.87 10.54 33.02
C LYS A 388 0.09 10.84 34.16
N TRP A 389 -0.45 11.15 35.32
CA TRP A 389 0.32 11.46 36.52
C TRP A 389 0.22 10.33 37.55
N ARG A 390 1.31 10.12 38.28
CA ARG A 390 1.34 9.21 39.42
C ARG A 390 0.82 9.90 40.69
N PRO A 391 0.49 9.12 41.76
CA PRO A 391 0.02 9.72 43.02
C PRO A 391 1.01 10.68 43.66
N ASP A 392 2.32 10.50 43.43
CA ASP A 392 3.38 11.40 43.88
C ASP A 392 3.57 12.65 43.03
N ARG A 393 2.69 12.85 42.04
CA ARG A 393 2.71 13.93 41.04
C ARG A 393 3.87 13.88 40.04
N SER A 394 4.62 12.80 39.98
CA SER A 394 5.51 12.57 38.86
C SER A 394 4.73 12.17 37.59
N VAL A 395 5.19 12.62 36.43
CA VAL A 395 4.61 12.17 35.16
C VAL A 395 4.94 10.69 34.94
N ARG A 396 4.00 9.95 34.36
CA ARG A 396 4.22 8.56 34.00
C ARG A 396 5.07 8.49 32.74
N ALA A 397 6.32 8.04 32.89
CA ALA A 397 7.20 7.73 31.76
C ALA A 397 6.68 6.54 30.92
N ALA A 398 7.21 6.38 29.72
CA ALA A 398 6.98 5.20 28.89
C ALA A 398 7.43 3.92 29.59
N ASP A 399 6.84 2.79 29.23
CA ASP A 399 7.21 1.50 29.81
C ASP A 399 8.62 1.06 29.35
N GLY A 400 9.32 0.33 30.21
CA GLY A 400 10.68 -0.17 29.95
C GLY A 400 11.79 0.83 30.28
N PRO A 401 12.92 0.83 29.55
CA PRO A 401 14.10 1.63 29.87
C PRO A 401 13.99 3.12 29.47
N TYR A 402 12.85 3.54 28.93
CA TYR A 402 12.64 4.86 28.32
C TYR A 402 12.17 5.92 29.33
N SER A 403 12.97 6.15 30.38
CA SER A 403 12.64 7.16 31.40
C SER A 403 12.70 8.61 30.91
N ASP A 404 13.38 8.84 29.78
CA ASP A 404 13.48 10.11 29.07
C ASP A 404 12.29 10.40 28.16
N ILE A 405 11.31 9.48 28.07
CA ILE A 405 10.13 9.58 27.19
C ILE A 405 8.85 9.49 28.00
N VAL A 406 7.88 10.34 27.65
CA VAL A 406 6.51 10.35 28.15
C VAL A 406 5.57 10.21 26.96
N ILE A 407 4.61 9.30 27.07
CA ILE A 407 3.55 9.14 26.05
C ILE A 407 2.34 9.97 26.49
N PRO A 408 1.85 10.93 25.65
CA PRO A 408 0.61 11.65 25.92
C PRO A 408 -0.60 10.72 26.04
N ASP A 409 -1.56 11.11 26.87
CA ASP A 409 -2.82 10.38 27.01
C ASP A 409 -3.81 10.77 25.92
N PHE A 410 -3.82 10.02 24.83
CA PHE A 410 -4.75 10.23 23.72
C PHE A 410 -6.23 10.05 24.10
N GLY A 411 -6.53 9.54 25.29
CA GLY A 411 -7.85 9.45 25.89
C GLY A 411 -8.18 10.56 26.89
N SER A 412 -7.31 11.59 27.00
CA SER A 412 -7.48 12.76 27.86
C SER A 412 -8.86 13.39 27.74
N VAL A 413 -9.28 14.09 28.80
CA VAL A 413 -10.52 14.90 28.80
C VAL A 413 -10.49 15.96 27.70
N ASP A 414 -9.30 16.52 27.40
CA ASP A 414 -9.08 17.42 26.27
C ASP A 414 -8.32 16.71 25.11
N ARG A 415 -8.81 15.55 24.73
CA ARG A 415 -8.24 14.82 23.57
C ARG A 415 -8.28 15.64 22.27
N ALA A 416 -9.28 16.51 22.11
CA ALA A 416 -9.39 17.32 20.91
C ALA A 416 -8.26 18.36 20.83
N GLY A 417 -7.92 19.02 21.95
CA GLY A 417 -6.77 19.92 22.04
C GLY A 417 -5.47 19.20 21.72
N LEU A 418 -5.22 18.04 22.34
CA LEU A 418 -4.03 17.23 22.08
C LEU A 418 -3.91 16.80 20.59
N TRP A 419 -5.00 16.28 20.01
CA TRP A 419 -5.00 15.84 18.63
C TRP A 419 -4.73 17.01 17.67
N ASN A 420 -5.37 18.14 17.91
CA ASN A 420 -5.12 19.36 17.14
C ASN A 420 -3.67 19.85 17.27
N ALA A 421 -3.08 19.79 18.47
CA ALA A 421 -1.69 20.20 18.68
C ALA A 421 -0.70 19.38 17.84
N PHE A 422 -0.88 18.06 17.74
CA PHE A 422 -0.07 17.23 16.84
C PHE A 422 -0.30 17.57 15.37
N ARG A 423 -1.56 17.78 14.95
CA ARG A 423 -1.85 18.22 13.59
C ARG A 423 -1.17 19.56 13.29
N ASP A 424 -1.29 20.53 14.17
CA ASP A 424 -0.78 21.90 13.97
C ASP A 424 0.75 21.89 13.92
N ALA A 425 1.42 21.02 14.71
CA ALA A 425 2.86 20.79 14.59
C ALA A 425 3.26 20.22 13.22
N MET A 426 2.48 19.29 12.65
CA MET A 426 2.73 18.81 11.28
C MET A 426 2.52 19.91 10.24
N LEU A 427 1.42 20.67 10.36
CA LEU A 427 1.11 21.79 9.46
C LEU A 427 2.21 22.84 9.51
N PHE A 428 2.78 23.13 10.70
CA PHE A 428 3.93 24.02 10.82
C PHE A 428 5.11 23.60 9.92
N TRP A 429 5.47 22.31 9.92
CA TRP A 429 6.57 21.82 9.07
C TRP A 429 6.17 21.73 7.59
N ILE A 430 4.91 21.48 7.27
CA ILE A 430 4.40 21.55 5.89
C ILE A 430 4.53 22.96 5.34
N ASP A 431 4.20 24.00 6.12
CA ASP A 431 4.36 25.41 5.76
C ASP A 431 5.84 25.79 5.56
N HIS A 432 6.77 24.96 6.08
CA HIS A 432 8.21 25.11 5.90
C HIS A 432 8.79 24.22 4.79
N GLY A 433 7.92 23.57 4.00
CA GLY A 433 8.27 22.80 2.80
C GLY A 433 8.47 21.31 3.00
N VAL A 434 8.08 20.75 4.15
CA VAL A 434 8.11 19.29 4.37
C VAL A 434 6.88 18.66 3.74
N THR A 435 7.11 17.72 2.84
CA THR A 435 6.03 16.95 2.17
C THR A 435 6.05 15.48 2.51
N ILE A 436 7.00 15.02 3.33
CA ILE A 436 7.13 13.62 3.74
C ILE A 436 7.38 13.54 5.26
N PHE A 437 6.59 12.74 5.97
CA PHE A 437 6.79 12.47 7.39
C PHE A 437 6.95 10.97 7.63
N ALA A 438 8.04 10.59 8.29
CA ALA A 438 8.23 9.25 8.85
C ALA A 438 7.68 9.25 10.27
N ILE A 439 6.61 8.52 10.50
CA ILE A 439 5.90 8.52 11.78
C ILE A 439 6.46 7.41 12.66
N ASP A 440 7.11 7.80 13.75
CA ASP A 440 7.69 6.88 14.73
C ASP A 440 6.76 6.63 15.93
N ASN A 441 6.86 5.45 16.54
CA ASN A 441 6.06 5.03 17.71
C ASN A 441 4.55 5.20 17.57
N HIS A 442 4.03 5.21 16.34
CA HIS A 442 2.61 5.43 16.10
C HIS A 442 1.72 4.25 16.54
N ASP A 443 2.30 3.09 16.82
CA ASP A 443 1.62 1.97 17.46
C ASP A 443 1.28 2.21 18.96
N THR A 444 1.79 3.29 19.56
CA THR A 444 1.46 3.73 20.91
C THR A 444 0.24 4.65 20.98
N ALA A 445 -0.17 5.25 19.86
CA ALA A 445 -1.36 6.07 19.75
C ALA A 445 -2.55 5.26 19.19
N PRO A 446 -3.81 5.63 19.53
CA PRO A 446 -4.98 4.87 19.10
C PRO A 446 -5.23 5.00 17.58
N LEU A 447 -5.68 3.90 16.96
CA LEU A 447 -5.98 3.87 15.52
C LEU A 447 -6.94 4.99 15.05
N PRO A 448 -8.00 5.38 15.81
CA PRO A 448 -8.86 6.51 15.44
C PRO A 448 -8.15 7.86 15.34
N PHE A 449 -7.09 8.08 16.14
CA PHE A 449 -6.26 9.28 16.03
C PHE A 449 -5.57 9.33 14.67
N TRP A 450 -4.96 8.23 14.25
CA TRP A 450 -4.28 8.16 12.94
C TRP A 450 -5.27 8.27 11.79
N GLU A 451 -6.41 7.59 11.85
CA GLU A 451 -7.45 7.70 10.82
C GLU A 451 -7.88 9.16 10.62
N TRP A 452 -8.10 9.88 11.74
CA TRP A 452 -8.46 11.29 11.72
C TRP A 452 -7.33 12.19 11.20
N LEU A 453 -6.11 12.04 11.76
CA LEU A 453 -4.96 12.90 11.41
C LEU A 453 -4.59 12.76 9.93
N ILE A 454 -4.50 11.52 9.43
CA ILE A 454 -4.20 11.23 8.03
C ILE A 454 -5.28 11.84 7.13
N ALA A 455 -6.56 11.68 7.48
CA ALA A 455 -7.65 12.24 6.71
C ALA A 455 -7.62 13.78 6.67
N ASP A 456 -7.37 14.44 7.81
CA ASP A 456 -7.32 15.91 7.90
C ASP A 456 -6.11 16.47 7.12
N ILE A 457 -4.92 15.92 7.32
CA ILE A 457 -3.70 16.36 6.61
C ILE A 457 -3.87 16.15 5.11
N ARG A 458 -4.32 14.99 4.67
CA ARG A 458 -4.43 14.68 3.24
C ARG A 458 -5.60 15.37 2.54
N HIS A 459 -6.58 15.84 3.29
CA HIS A 459 -7.63 16.71 2.75
C HIS A 459 -7.08 18.10 2.40
N ARG A 460 -6.16 18.63 3.20
CA ARG A 460 -5.53 19.95 3.01
C ARG A 460 -4.33 19.90 2.07
N HIS A 461 -3.55 18.84 2.20
CA HIS A 461 -2.26 18.61 1.56
C HIS A 461 -2.23 17.20 0.96
N PRO A 462 -2.92 16.96 -0.17
CA PRO A 462 -3.00 15.65 -0.81
C PRO A 462 -1.63 15.13 -1.27
N GLU A 463 -0.65 16.02 -1.46
CA GLU A 463 0.73 15.72 -1.82
C GLU A 463 1.56 15.13 -0.68
N VAL A 464 1.12 15.25 0.57
CA VAL A 464 1.88 14.78 1.74
C VAL A 464 1.89 13.27 1.82
N ILE A 465 3.08 12.72 2.00
CA ILE A 465 3.34 11.29 2.20
C ILE A 465 3.56 11.02 3.70
N LEU A 466 2.79 10.10 4.26
CA LEU A 466 2.97 9.61 5.62
C LEU A 466 3.52 8.19 5.56
N PHE A 467 4.71 8.00 6.12
CA PHE A 467 5.43 6.73 6.16
C PHE A 467 5.32 6.11 7.56
N SER A 468 4.81 4.89 7.64
CA SER A 468 4.67 4.13 8.89
C SER A 468 6.00 3.49 9.27
N LYS A 469 6.74 4.12 10.20
CA LYS A 469 8.04 3.67 10.72
C LYS A 469 7.83 2.84 12.00
N THR A 470 7.30 1.62 11.89
CA THR A 470 7.20 0.71 13.04
C THR A 470 7.39 -0.74 12.64
N PHE A 471 7.96 -1.52 13.56
CA PHE A 471 8.06 -2.99 13.50
C PHE A 471 7.11 -3.61 14.53
N ALA A 472 5.84 -3.25 14.47
CA ALA A 472 4.79 -3.80 15.32
C ALA A 472 4.31 -5.18 14.82
N ARG A 473 3.38 -5.80 15.54
CA ARG A 473 2.73 -7.07 15.13
C ARG A 473 2.18 -6.99 13.70
N PRO A 474 2.27 -8.06 12.87
CA PRO A 474 1.86 -8.03 11.46
C PRO A 474 0.45 -7.47 11.23
N LYS A 475 -0.54 -7.86 12.07
CA LYS A 475 -1.92 -7.36 11.96
C LYS A 475 -2.01 -5.86 12.22
N LEU A 476 -1.23 -5.33 13.16
CA LEU A 476 -1.21 -3.90 13.45
C LEU A 476 -0.55 -3.10 12.31
N MET A 477 0.58 -3.57 11.79
CA MET A 477 1.25 -2.95 10.63
C MET A 477 0.31 -2.90 9.42
N LYS A 478 -0.38 -4.00 9.09
CA LYS A 478 -1.39 -4.03 8.02
C LYS A 478 -2.57 -3.10 8.33
N GLY A 479 -3.04 -3.06 9.57
CA GLY A 479 -4.09 -2.14 10.02
C GLY A 479 -3.72 -0.68 9.82
N LEU A 480 -2.51 -0.29 10.24
CA LEU A 480 -1.99 1.08 10.04
C LEU A 480 -1.88 1.43 8.55
N ALA A 481 -1.37 0.53 7.74
CA ALA A 481 -1.33 0.74 6.29
C ALA A 481 -2.74 0.99 5.71
N LYS A 482 -3.77 0.24 6.16
CA LYS A 482 -5.17 0.45 5.74
C LYS A 482 -5.72 1.82 6.13
N LEU A 483 -5.28 2.40 7.26
CA LEU A 483 -5.72 3.72 7.71
C LEU A 483 -5.29 4.88 6.82
N GLY A 484 -4.31 4.66 5.92
CA GLY A 484 -3.90 5.66 4.93
C GLY A 484 -2.42 6.00 4.92
N PHE A 485 -1.57 5.34 5.72
CA PHE A 485 -0.12 5.48 5.57
C PHE A 485 0.30 5.08 4.15
N ALA A 486 0.96 5.97 3.43
CA ALA A 486 1.30 5.78 2.02
C ALA A 486 2.37 4.69 1.81
N GLN A 487 3.31 4.58 2.76
CA GLN A 487 4.37 3.58 2.81
C GLN A 487 4.47 2.98 4.21
N SER A 488 5.07 1.79 4.34
CA SER A 488 5.26 1.13 5.63
C SER A 488 6.59 0.38 5.67
N PHE A 489 7.25 0.34 6.84
CA PHE A 489 8.30 -0.63 7.09
C PHE A 489 7.80 -2.05 6.88
N SER A 490 8.70 -2.98 6.67
CA SER A 490 8.42 -4.41 6.58
C SER A 490 9.47 -5.21 7.37
N TYR A 491 9.23 -6.50 7.57
CA TYR A 491 10.19 -7.36 8.23
C TYR A 491 11.41 -7.74 7.36
N PHE A 492 11.65 -7.05 6.26
CA PHE A 492 12.77 -7.29 5.36
C PHE A 492 14.14 -7.41 6.06
N PRO A 493 14.50 -6.56 7.07
CA PRO A 493 15.79 -6.69 7.74
C PRO A 493 16.07 -8.09 8.31
N TRP A 494 15.03 -8.82 8.73
CA TRP A 494 15.14 -10.15 9.33
C TRP A 494 14.81 -11.30 8.38
N ARG A 495 14.54 -11.03 7.11
CA ARG A 495 14.34 -12.06 6.09
C ARG A 495 15.65 -12.27 5.35
N THR A 496 16.38 -13.34 5.72
CA THR A 496 17.75 -13.58 5.25
C THR A 496 17.87 -14.79 4.34
N THR A 497 16.97 -15.74 4.44
CA THR A 497 16.92 -16.93 3.58
C THR A 497 16.04 -16.73 2.38
N LYS A 498 16.29 -17.49 1.30
CA LYS A 498 15.46 -17.51 0.08
C LYS A 498 13.99 -17.72 0.41
N ALA A 499 13.67 -18.76 1.17
CA ALA A 499 12.28 -19.10 1.51
C ALA A 499 11.57 -17.98 2.29
N GLU A 500 12.26 -17.33 3.24
CA GLU A 500 11.69 -16.21 3.99
C GLU A 500 11.43 -14.98 3.11
N LEU A 501 12.34 -14.68 2.19
CA LEU A 501 12.19 -13.57 1.24
C LEU A 501 11.02 -13.84 0.27
N GLU A 502 10.98 -15.03 -0.33
CA GLU A 502 9.91 -15.44 -1.24
C GLU A 502 8.54 -15.42 -0.56
N GLN A 503 8.43 -15.95 0.66
CA GLN A 503 7.18 -15.93 1.42
C GLN A 503 6.76 -14.50 1.75
N HIS A 504 7.68 -13.70 2.31
CA HIS A 504 7.37 -12.35 2.79
C HIS A 504 6.97 -11.40 1.65
N LEU A 505 7.78 -11.36 0.59
CA LEU A 505 7.50 -10.48 -0.55
C LEU A 505 6.33 -11.02 -1.39
N GLY A 506 6.18 -12.34 -1.51
CA GLY A 506 5.03 -12.96 -2.16
C GLY A 506 3.72 -12.58 -1.48
N GLU A 507 3.68 -12.55 -0.14
CA GLU A 507 2.51 -12.07 0.61
C GLU A 507 2.22 -10.59 0.32
N LEU A 508 3.23 -9.72 0.36
CA LEU A 508 3.06 -8.28 0.18
C LEU A 508 2.68 -7.86 -1.25
N THR A 509 3.00 -8.70 -2.25
CA THR A 509 2.67 -8.46 -3.66
C THR A 509 1.41 -9.17 -4.13
N ALA A 510 0.79 -9.99 -3.28
CA ALA A 510 -0.49 -10.63 -3.54
C ALA A 510 -1.68 -9.76 -3.08
N TYR A 511 -2.87 -10.04 -3.64
CA TYR A 511 -4.13 -9.49 -3.12
C TYR A 511 -4.44 -10.10 -1.73
N PRO A 512 -4.94 -9.32 -0.77
CA PRO A 512 -5.28 -7.90 -0.86
C PRO A 512 -4.13 -6.93 -0.53
N GLU A 513 -2.98 -7.39 -0.02
CA GLU A 513 -1.89 -6.56 0.48
C GLU A 513 -1.35 -5.59 -0.57
N ARG A 514 -1.19 -6.02 -1.81
CA ARG A 514 -0.69 -5.17 -2.92
C ARG A 514 -1.51 -3.90 -3.15
N ASP A 515 -2.80 -3.90 -2.74
CA ASP A 515 -3.73 -2.81 -2.98
C ASP A 515 -3.76 -1.75 -1.86
N PHE A 516 -3.08 -2.01 -0.72
CA PHE A 516 -3.02 -1.05 0.38
C PHE A 516 -1.65 -0.95 1.08
N TYR A 517 -0.76 -1.93 0.91
CA TYR A 517 0.53 -1.99 1.60
C TYR A 517 1.67 -1.74 0.61
N ARG A 518 2.37 -0.60 0.74
CA ARG A 518 3.58 -0.31 -0.04
C ARG A 518 4.80 -0.44 0.86
N PRO A 519 5.57 -1.54 0.77
CA PRO A 519 6.74 -1.72 1.61
C PRO A 519 7.85 -0.75 1.22
N ASN A 520 8.47 -0.14 2.24
CA ASN A 520 9.74 0.56 2.12
C ASN A 520 10.82 -0.31 2.80
N LEU A 521 11.75 -0.83 1.99
CA LEU A 521 12.71 -1.85 2.43
C LEU A 521 13.99 -1.20 2.94
N PHE A 522 13.99 -0.76 4.21
CA PHE A 522 15.22 -0.29 4.85
C PHE A 522 16.17 -1.46 5.14
N VAL A 523 17.45 -1.31 4.78
CA VAL A 523 18.49 -2.33 5.03
C VAL A 523 19.00 -2.24 6.46
N ASN A 524 19.09 -1.02 6.96
CA ASN A 524 19.46 -0.63 8.32
C ASN A 524 18.76 0.68 8.67
N THR A 525 18.67 1.04 9.93
CA THR A 525 18.15 2.33 10.41
C THR A 525 19.03 2.88 11.52
N ALA A 526 18.78 4.10 11.97
CA ALA A 526 19.45 4.67 13.13
C ALA A 526 19.29 3.82 14.40
N ASP A 527 18.23 3.00 14.48
CA ASP A 527 17.88 2.15 15.61
C ASP A 527 18.21 0.66 15.39
N LEU A 528 18.59 0.26 14.17
CA LEU A 528 18.71 -1.14 13.79
C LEU A 528 19.93 -1.41 12.91
N LEU A 529 20.85 -2.22 13.44
CA LEU A 529 21.93 -2.87 12.70
C LEU A 529 21.69 -4.38 12.69
N PRO A 530 21.07 -4.94 11.64
CA PRO A 530 20.77 -6.37 11.58
C PRO A 530 22.00 -7.25 11.74
N TYR A 531 21.84 -8.42 12.38
CA TYR A 531 22.96 -9.33 12.67
C TYR A 531 23.82 -9.68 11.44
N HIS A 532 23.22 -9.84 10.27
CA HIS A 532 23.96 -10.20 9.05
C HIS A 532 24.90 -9.08 8.57
N LEU A 533 24.61 -7.80 8.87
CA LEU A 533 25.49 -6.68 8.55
C LEU A 533 26.66 -6.54 9.54
N GLN A 534 26.57 -7.13 10.74
CA GLN A 534 27.60 -7.02 11.78
C GLN A 534 28.91 -7.74 11.41
N SER A 535 28.91 -8.55 10.34
CA SER A 535 30.15 -9.15 9.80
C SER A 535 31.10 -8.12 9.18
N GLY A 536 30.59 -6.96 8.73
CA GLY A 536 31.34 -5.93 8.03
C GLY A 536 31.82 -6.32 6.63
N GLU A 537 31.37 -7.48 6.11
CA GLU A 537 31.80 -7.96 4.79
C GLU A 537 31.11 -7.21 3.66
N PRO A 538 31.84 -6.59 2.71
CA PRO A 538 31.25 -5.77 1.65
C PRO A 538 30.21 -6.50 0.79
N TRP A 539 30.37 -7.82 0.57
CA TRP A 539 29.42 -8.59 -0.23
C TRP A 539 28.03 -8.65 0.42
N VAL A 540 27.95 -8.72 1.77
CA VAL A 540 26.67 -8.73 2.49
C VAL A 540 25.95 -7.40 2.31
N PHE A 541 26.66 -6.28 2.48
CA PHE A 541 26.11 -4.94 2.28
C PHE A 541 25.56 -4.77 0.86
N LYS A 542 26.37 -5.12 -0.15
CA LYS A 542 25.96 -5.04 -1.56
C LYS A 542 24.79 -5.96 -1.89
N SER A 543 24.79 -7.20 -1.39
CA SER A 543 23.70 -8.16 -1.59
C SER A 543 22.39 -7.65 -0.99
N ARG A 544 22.42 -7.22 0.27
CA ARG A 544 21.22 -6.69 0.96
C ARG A 544 20.69 -5.41 0.30
N LEU A 545 21.61 -4.54 -0.14
CA LEU A 545 21.23 -3.33 -0.89
C LEU A 545 20.56 -3.68 -2.23
N ALA A 546 21.14 -4.62 -2.99
CA ALA A 546 20.56 -5.05 -4.25
C ALA A 546 19.15 -5.64 -4.07
N LEU A 547 18.94 -6.47 -3.04
CA LEU A 547 17.63 -6.99 -2.69
C LEU A 547 16.64 -5.87 -2.36
N ALA A 548 17.01 -4.95 -1.47
CA ALA A 548 16.12 -3.86 -1.07
C ALA A 548 15.77 -2.95 -2.26
N ALA A 549 16.77 -2.60 -3.05
CA ALA A 549 16.65 -1.69 -4.19
C ALA A 549 15.85 -2.27 -5.36
N THR A 550 15.70 -3.59 -5.47
CA THR A 550 15.07 -4.22 -6.64
C THR A 550 13.79 -4.99 -6.33
N LEU A 551 13.57 -5.44 -5.07
CA LEU A 551 12.34 -6.12 -4.68
C LEU A 551 11.17 -5.17 -4.48
N SER A 552 11.43 -3.90 -4.11
CA SER A 552 10.40 -2.88 -3.93
C SER A 552 10.72 -1.61 -4.70
N GLY A 553 9.68 -0.82 -5.01
CA GLY A 553 9.85 0.54 -5.52
C GLY A 553 10.48 1.49 -4.50
N ASN A 554 10.32 1.22 -3.20
CA ASN A 554 10.90 2.03 -2.12
C ASN A 554 11.90 1.24 -1.31
N TYR A 555 13.07 1.84 -1.08
CA TYR A 555 14.06 1.30 -0.16
C TYR A 555 14.82 2.43 0.56
N GLY A 556 15.53 2.09 1.64
CA GLY A 556 16.32 3.07 2.36
C GLY A 556 17.55 2.48 3.04
N ILE A 557 18.51 3.37 3.31
CA ILE A 557 19.68 3.11 4.15
C ILE A 557 19.81 4.21 5.21
N PHE A 558 20.49 3.88 6.30
CA PHE A 558 20.99 4.83 7.28
C PHE A 558 22.46 5.15 7.03
N ALA A 559 22.83 6.41 7.21
CA ALA A 559 24.18 6.96 7.02
C ALA A 559 25.26 6.11 7.73
N GLY A 560 26.36 5.86 7.02
CA GLY A 560 27.40 4.92 7.44
C GLY A 560 27.28 3.53 6.80
N PHE A 561 26.14 3.18 6.24
CA PHE A 561 25.98 1.96 5.43
C PHE A 561 26.93 1.96 4.23
N GLU A 562 27.04 3.08 3.54
CA GLU A 562 27.96 3.28 2.41
C GLU A 562 29.42 3.15 2.79
N LEU A 563 29.74 3.34 4.09
CA LEU A 563 31.09 3.22 4.68
C LEU A 563 31.32 1.83 5.30
N LEU A 564 30.35 0.91 5.18
CA LEU A 564 30.36 -0.43 5.78
C LEU A 564 30.46 -0.38 7.32
N GLU A 565 29.77 0.55 7.98
CA GLU A 565 29.69 0.59 9.44
C GLU A 565 28.93 -0.65 9.96
N HIS A 566 29.58 -1.40 10.83
CA HIS A 566 29.11 -2.73 11.26
C HIS A 566 29.32 -3.02 12.74
N GLU A 567 29.93 -2.10 13.49
CA GLU A 567 30.17 -2.32 14.91
C GLU A 567 28.87 -2.25 15.70
N ALA A 568 28.57 -3.32 16.42
CA ALA A 568 27.35 -3.48 17.19
C ALA A 568 27.61 -3.56 18.69
N VAL A 569 26.59 -3.18 19.47
CA VAL A 569 26.56 -3.54 20.91
C VAL A 569 26.48 -5.06 20.99
N PRO A 570 27.39 -5.72 21.77
CA PRO A 570 27.48 -7.17 21.82
C PRO A 570 26.14 -7.85 22.12
N GLY A 571 25.70 -8.75 21.20
CA GLY A 571 24.44 -9.49 21.31
C GLY A 571 23.16 -8.70 21.03
N ARG A 572 23.28 -7.49 20.47
CA ARG A 572 22.16 -6.64 20.06
C ARG A 572 22.22 -6.27 18.58
N GLU A 573 21.10 -5.94 18.00
CA GLU A 573 20.99 -5.36 16.65
C GLU A 573 21.02 -3.83 16.72
N GLU A 574 21.93 -3.28 17.54
CA GLU A 574 22.11 -1.84 17.76
C GLU A 574 23.56 -1.46 17.46
N TYR A 575 23.76 -0.30 16.87
CA TYR A 575 25.11 0.22 16.66
C TYR A 575 25.85 0.48 17.98
N LEU A 576 27.09 0.06 18.06
CA LEU A 576 28.00 0.54 19.10
C LEU A 576 28.30 2.01 18.82
N ASP A 577 28.35 2.80 19.90
CA ASP A 577 28.53 4.26 19.79
C ASP A 577 27.53 4.91 18.83
N SER A 578 26.25 4.51 18.99
CA SER A 578 25.15 4.97 18.14
C SER A 578 24.98 6.49 18.18
N GLU A 579 24.78 7.08 17.00
CA GLU A 579 24.42 8.50 16.85
C GLU A 579 23.15 8.89 17.60
N LYS A 580 22.30 7.94 17.97
CA LYS A 580 21.12 8.17 18.80
C LYS A 580 21.45 8.77 20.15
N TYR A 581 22.68 8.52 20.66
CA TYR A 581 23.11 8.94 22.00
C TYR A 581 24.40 9.76 22.01
N GLN A 582 25.03 9.95 20.85
CA GLN A 582 26.28 10.73 20.74
C GLN A 582 26.44 11.34 19.36
N ILE A 583 27.39 12.26 19.23
CA ILE A 583 27.80 12.85 17.95
C ILE A 583 28.88 11.94 17.37
N LYS A 584 28.68 11.46 16.14
CA LYS A 584 29.58 10.52 15.46
C LYS A 584 30.21 11.17 14.23
N PRO A 585 31.52 11.51 14.27
CA PRO A 585 32.22 12.00 13.08
C PRO A 585 32.45 10.86 12.10
N ARG A 586 32.39 11.15 10.79
CA ARG A 586 32.65 10.19 9.72
C ARG A 586 33.61 10.75 8.69
N ASP A 587 34.50 9.88 8.20
CA ASP A 587 35.25 10.14 6.96
C ASP A 587 34.41 9.61 5.78
N TRP A 588 33.70 10.55 5.13
CA TRP A 588 32.81 10.22 4.03
C TRP A 588 33.54 9.72 2.78
N ASP A 589 34.85 9.98 2.66
CA ASP A 589 35.69 9.53 1.54
C ASP A 589 36.55 8.32 1.90
N LYS A 590 36.24 7.67 3.02
CA LYS A 590 36.92 6.45 3.48
C LYS A 590 37.15 5.47 2.32
N PRO A 591 38.39 5.02 2.10
CA PRO A 591 38.70 4.03 1.06
C PRO A 591 37.92 2.72 1.28
N GLY A 592 37.44 2.13 0.19
CA GLY A 592 36.68 0.89 0.24
C GLY A 592 35.17 1.09 0.50
N ASN A 593 34.69 2.34 0.51
CA ASN A 593 33.26 2.60 0.58
C ASN A 593 32.50 2.04 -0.66
N ILE A 594 31.19 1.86 -0.52
CA ILE A 594 30.34 1.34 -1.60
C ILE A 594 29.45 2.40 -2.28
N LYS A 595 29.75 3.69 -2.13
CA LYS A 595 29.02 4.77 -2.80
C LYS A 595 28.89 4.56 -4.33
N PRO A 596 29.96 4.13 -5.07
CA PRO A 596 29.82 3.89 -6.51
C PRO A 596 28.82 2.77 -6.84
N TYR A 597 28.73 1.73 -5.99
CA TYR A 597 27.79 0.64 -6.18
C TYR A 597 26.34 1.10 -5.93
N ILE A 598 26.11 1.92 -4.88
CA ILE A 598 24.82 2.55 -4.61
C ILE A 598 24.37 3.40 -5.79
N ALA A 599 25.25 4.28 -6.30
CA ALA A 599 24.96 5.13 -7.44
C ALA A 599 24.61 4.34 -8.71
N ALA A 600 25.33 3.25 -8.97
CA ALA A 600 25.04 2.37 -10.10
C ALA A 600 23.66 1.70 -9.98
N LEU A 601 23.29 1.19 -8.80
CA LEU A 601 21.98 0.59 -8.57
C LEU A 601 20.85 1.62 -8.70
N ASN A 602 21.00 2.81 -8.13
CA ASN A 602 19.99 3.86 -8.22
C ASN A 602 19.78 4.33 -9.67
N ARG A 603 20.86 4.47 -10.45
CA ARG A 603 20.75 4.76 -11.88
C ARG A 603 19.99 3.63 -12.61
N ILE A 604 20.33 2.36 -12.37
CA ILE A 604 19.62 1.22 -12.96
C ILE A 604 18.13 1.25 -12.61
N ARG A 605 17.76 1.58 -11.37
CA ARG A 605 16.36 1.72 -10.96
C ARG A 605 15.64 2.84 -11.70
N ASN A 606 16.28 4.00 -11.84
CA ASN A 606 15.72 5.15 -12.56
C ASN A 606 15.53 4.86 -14.06
N ASP A 607 16.46 4.11 -14.67
CA ASP A 607 16.44 3.77 -16.09
C ASP A 607 15.49 2.59 -16.42
N ASN A 608 14.92 1.90 -15.42
CA ASN A 608 14.10 0.70 -15.64
C ASN A 608 12.77 0.76 -14.87
N ALA A 609 11.69 1.07 -15.59
CA ALA A 609 10.34 1.18 -15.03
C ALA A 609 9.88 -0.08 -14.27
N ALA A 610 10.34 -1.26 -14.66
CA ALA A 610 10.09 -2.51 -13.96
C ALA A 610 10.52 -2.48 -12.48
N LEU A 611 11.60 -1.77 -12.15
CA LEU A 611 12.13 -1.64 -10.79
C LEU A 611 11.45 -0.53 -9.97
N GLN A 612 10.59 0.29 -10.60
CA GLN A 612 9.92 1.42 -9.96
C GLN A 612 8.58 1.05 -9.30
N GLN A 613 8.27 -0.22 -9.24
CA GLN A 613 7.02 -0.72 -8.65
C GLN A 613 7.27 -2.02 -7.87
N THR A 614 6.37 -2.34 -6.94
CA THR A 614 6.49 -3.54 -6.09
C THR A 614 5.68 -4.71 -6.65
N ALA A 615 4.48 -4.45 -7.17
CA ALA A 615 3.47 -5.47 -7.46
C ALA A 615 3.83 -6.47 -8.58
N SER A 616 4.76 -6.13 -9.49
CA SER A 616 5.13 -6.98 -10.63
C SER A 616 6.21 -8.03 -10.32
N LEU A 617 6.36 -8.42 -9.07
CA LEU A 617 7.38 -9.37 -8.62
C LEU A 617 6.99 -10.81 -8.97
N ARG A 618 7.88 -11.53 -9.65
CA ARG A 618 7.77 -12.94 -9.96
C ARG A 618 9.06 -13.66 -9.61
N PHE A 619 9.05 -14.58 -8.66
CA PHE A 619 10.23 -15.40 -8.33
C PHE A 619 10.50 -16.43 -9.43
N LEU A 620 11.77 -16.62 -9.74
CA LEU A 620 12.25 -17.58 -10.74
C LEU A 620 12.91 -18.79 -10.05
N GLY A 621 12.77 -19.95 -10.68
CA GLY A 621 13.35 -21.18 -10.14
C GLY A 621 14.88 -21.18 -10.25
N VAL A 622 15.55 -21.32 -9.10
CA VAL A 622 16.98 -21.65 -8.97
C VAL A 622 17.08 -22.84 -8.04
N GLU A 623 17.87 -23.85 -8.40
CA GLU A 623 17.90 -25.14 -7.71
C GLU A 623 18.52 -25.07 -6.30
N ASP A 624 19.37 -24.06 -6.01
CA ASP A 624 20.01 -23.92 -4.72
C ASP A 624 19.24 -22.97 -3.76
N GLY A 625 19.45 -23.13 -2.46
CA GLY A 625 18.86 -22.28 -1.42
C GLY A 625 19.67 -21.02 -1.08
N GLU A 626 20.83 -20.83 -1.69
CA GLU A 626 21.80 -19.76 -1.39
C GLU A 626 21.80 -18.65 -2.46
N THR A 627 20.94 -18.79 -3.47
CA THR A 627 20.74 -17.80 -4.55
C THR A 627 19.25 -17.56 -4.73
N ILE A 628 18.84 -16.30 -4.81
CA ILE A 628 17.48 -15.89 -5.13
C ILE A 628 17.45 -15.23 -6.50
N ALA A 629 16.46 -15.56 -7.30
CA ALA A 629 16.25 -14.96 -8.61
C ALA A 629 14.79 -14.55 -8.78
N PHE A 630 14.55 -13.42 -9.40
CA PHE A 630 13.20 -12.92 -9.67
C PHE A 630 13.17 -12.01 -10.90
N ALA A 631 12.00 -11.90 -11.51
CA ALA A 631 11.69 -10.96 -12.56
C ALA A 631 10.77 -9.86 -12.06
N LYS A 632 10.91 -8.67 -12.65
CA LYS A 632 10.04 -7.51 -12.50
C LYS A 632 9.61 -7.06 -13.89
N GLU A 633 8.33 -6.70 -14.01
CA GLU A 633 7.75 -6.29 -15.29
C GLU A 633 7.06 -4.92 -15.16
N ALA A 634 7.20 -4.06 -16.17
CA ALA A 634 6.40 -2.86 -16.36
C ALA A 634 5.72 -2.93 -17.72
N ALA A 635 4.46 -2.52 -17.76
CA ALA A 635 3.68 -2.49 -19.00
C ALA A 635 3.92 -1.20 -19.80
N ASP A 636 4.10 -0.07 -19.12
CA ASP A 636 4.29 1.23 -19.72
C ASP A 636 5.34 2.06 -18.91
N PRO A 637 6.51 2.39 -19.48
CA PRO A 637 7.04 1.79 -20.72
C PRO A 637 7.36 0.30 -20.57
N ALA A 638 7.20 -0.47 -21.64
CA ALA A 638 7.46 -1.90 -21.64
C ALA A 638 8.91 -2.22 -21.25
N ASN A 639 9.09 -2.91 -20.13
CA ASN A 639 10.39 -3.20 -19.57
C ASN A 639 10.32 -4.45 -18.69
N THR A 640 11.23 -5.39 -18.87
CA THR A 640 11.37 -6.58 -18.02
C THR A 640 12.80 -6.69 -17.53
N VAL A 641 12.97 -6.78 -16.22
CA VAL A 641 14.28 -6.93 -15.56
C VAL A 641 14.32 -8.22 -14.76
N VAL A 642 15.39 -8.99 -14.90
CA VAL A 642 15.70 -10.16 -14.09
C VAL A 642 16.83 -9.83 -13.14
N VAL A 643 16.65 -10.18 -11.88
CA VAL A 643 17.63 -9.95 -10.80
C VAL A 643 18.00 -11.28 -10.17
N VAL A 644 19.28 -11.49 -9.96
CA VAL A 644 19.84 -12.66 -9.27
C VAL A 644 20.75 -12.17 -8.17
N VAL A 645 20.54 -12.63 -6.92
CA VAL A 645 21.32 -12.17 -5.77
C VAL A 645 21.83 -13.35 -4.95
N ALA A 646 23.12 -13.32 -4.59
CA ALA A 646 23.73 -14.27 -3.70
C ALA A 646 23.29 -14.02 -2.25
N LEU A 647 22.91 -15.08 -1.54
CA LEU A 647 22.55 -15.07 -0.11
C LEU A 647 23.65 -15.69 0.76
N SER A 648 24.72 -16.18 0.17
CA SER A 648 25.91 -16.72 0.84
C SER A 648 27.18 -16.27 0.12
N ARG A 649 28.35 -16.46 0.75
CA ARG A 649 29.66 -16.10 0.18
C ARG A 649 30.19 -17.12 -0.82
N HIS A 650 29.49 -18.24 -1.04
CA HIS A 650 29.99 -19.29 -1.93
C HIS A 650 29.80 -18.90 -3.41
N VAL A 651 30.84 -19.06 -4.20
CA VAL A 651 30.74 -18.98 -5.67
C VAL A 651 29.80 -20.07 -6.16
N ARG A 652 28.81 -19.71 -6.95
CA ARG A 652 27.79 -20.63 -7.49
C ARG A 652 27.74 -20.58 -9.00
N GLU A 653 27.59 -21.75 -9.60
CA GLU A 653 27.17 -21.91 -10.99
C GLU A 653 25.85 -22.66 -11.01
N PHE A 654 24.86 -22.12 -11.69
CA PHE A 654 23.50 -22.67 -11.72
C PHE A 654 22.84 -22.40 -13.06
N TRP A 655 21.79 -23.14 -13.33
CA TRP A 655 20.89 -22.89 -14.45
C TRP A 655 19.73 -22.01 -13.99
N LEU A 656 19.51 -20.88 -14.67
CA LEU A 656 18.35 -20.05 -14.48
C LEU A 656 17.36 -20.30 -15.60
N SER A 657 16.17 -20.79 -15.26
CA SER A 657 15.07 -21.03 -16.19
C SER A 657 14.12 -19.85 -16.24
N PHE A 658 13.74 -19.41 -17.42
CA PHE A 658 12.79 -18.33 -17.64
C PHE A 658 11.35 -18.80 -17.84
N GLY A 659 11.14 -20.10 -18.14
CA GLY A 659 9.81 -20.66 -18.40
C GLY A 659 9.08 -19.90 -19.50
N ASP A 660 7.95 -19.28 -19.12
CA ASP A 660 7.09 -18.48 -19.99
C ASP A 660 7.36 -16.95 -19.88
N LEU A 661 8.55 -16.55 -19.39
CA LEU A 661 8.88 -15.14 -19.27
C LEU A 661 8.91 -14.49 -20.66
N THR A 662 8.18 -13.39 -20.77
CA THR A 662 8.11 -12.59 -21.99
C THR A 662 8.57 -11.17 -21.71
N THR A 663 9.00 -10.47 -22.76
CA THR A 663 9.19 -9.02 -22.73
C THR A 663 8.36 -8.41 -23.84
N ASP A 664 7.97 -7.14 -23.71
CA ASP A 664 7.22 -6.43 -24.73
C ASP A 664 8.16 -5.81 -25.76
N VAL A 665 7.83 -5.97 -27.04
CA VAL A 665 8.54 -5.33 -28.16
C VAL A 665 7.50 -4.73 -29.10
N GLY A 666 7.34 -3.41 -29.04
CA GLY A 666 6.43 -2.67 -29.92
C GLY A 666 4.94 -3.01 -29.70
N GLY A 667 4.53 -3.36 -28.49
CA GLY A 667 3.16 -3.75 -28.13
C GLY A 667 2.87 -5.25 -28.29
N GLU A 668 3.86 -6.06 -28.68
CA GLU A 668 3.74 -7.52 -28.75
C GLU A 668 4.58 -8.21 -27.69
N ARG A 669 3.98 -9.11 -26.91
CA ARG A 669 4.70 -9.96 -25.96
C ARG A 669 5.47 -11.05 -26.71
N ARG A 670 6.81 -11.05 -26.56
CA ARG A 670 7.71 -12.04 -27.15
C ARG A 670 8.52 -12.76 -26.09
N HIS A 671 8.88 -14.00 -26.36
CA HIS A 671 9.77 -14.74 -25.46
C HIS A 671 11.14 -14.06 -25.37
N VAL A 672 11.70 -14.06 -24.15
CA VAL A 672 13.05 -13.53 -23.92
C VAL A 672 14.07 -14.42 -24.62
N THR A 673 14.92 -13.82 -25.47
CA THR A 673 15.98 -14.53 -26.25
C THR A 673 17.39 -14.17 -25.82
N ALA A 674 17.56 -13.02 -25.14
CA ALA A 674 18.86 -12.58 -24.65
C ALA A 674 18.70 -11.73 -23.37
N LEU A 675 19.78 -11.56 -22.64
CA LEU A 675 19.91 -10.73 -21.46
C LEU A 675 21.02 -9.70 -21.67
N GLU A 676 20.78 -8.47 -21.26
CA GLU A 676 21.79 -7.42 -21.15
C GLU A 676 22.10 -7.17 -19.68
N ASN A 677 23.34 -7.38 -19.25
CA ASN A 677 23.77 -7.06 -17.88
C ASN A 677 23.81 -5.54 -17.71
N LEU A 678 22.98 -5.01 -16.81
CA LEU A 678 22.81 -3.57 -16.60
C LEU A 678 24.01 -2.89 -15.89
N LEU A 679 24.88 -3.68 -15.24
CA LEU A 679 26.10 -3.17 -14.63
C LEU A 679 27.28 -3.09 -15.62
N THR A 680 27.35 -4.04 -16.57
CA THR A 680 28.51 -4.17 -17.48
C THR A 680 28.17 -3.86 -18.94
N GLY A 681 26.91 -3.92 -19.35
CA GLY A 681 26.45 -3.80 -20.74
C GLY A 681 26.67 -5.07 -21.57
N GLU A 682 27.17 -6.15 -20.97
CA GLU A 682 27.43 -7.41 -21.68
C GLU A 682 26.11 -8.11 -22.01
N GLN A 683 26.00 -8.63 -23.25
CA GLN A 683 24.83 -9.38 -23.69
C GLN A 683 25.12 -10.89 -23.73
N SER A 684 24.15 -11.66 -23.24
CA SER A 684 24.19 -13.13 -23.22
C SER A 684 22.92 -13.70 -23.83
N ARG A 685 23.08 -14.72 -24.71
CA ARG A 685 21.93 -15.40 -25.33
C ARG A 685 21.34 -16.43 -24.38
N ILE A 686 20.02 -16.59 -24.45
CA ILE A 686 19.29 -17.65 -23.77
C ILE A 686 19.28 -18.88 -24.68
N GLU A 687 19.60 -20.02 -24.09
CA GLU A 687 19.55 -21.33 -24.76
C GLU A 687 18.57 -22.24 -24.03
N TRP A 688 17.78 -23.01 -24.79
CA TRP A 688 16.84 -23.99 -24.20
C TRP A 688 15.89 -23.46 -23.11
N GLY A 689 15.46 -22.20 -23.22
CA GLY A 689 14.58 -21.54 -22.26
C GLY A 689 15.24 -21.13 -20.94
N GLY A 690 16.59 -21.08 -20.89
CA GLY A 690 17.35 -20.67 -19.73
C GLY A 690 18.76 -20.23 -20.07
N ILE A 691 19.55 -19.95 -19.02
CA ILE A 691 20.96 -19.57 -19.14
C ILE A 691 21.76 -20.14 -17.97
N ARG A 692 23.00 -20.54 -18.24
CA ARG A 692 23.96 -20.88 -17.18
C ARG A 692 24.62 -19.60 -16.69
N LEU A 693 24.48 -19.32 -15.40
CA LEU A 693 25.07 -18.16 -14.74
C LEU A 693 26.07 -18.59 -13.69
N ARG A 694 27.07 -17.73 -13.49
CA ARG A 694 28.01 -17.82 -12.36
C ARG A 694 27.91 -16.54 -11.55
N ILE A 695 27.71 -16.68 -10.24
CA ILE A 695 27.72 -15.56 -9.28
C ILE A 695 28.92 -15.76 -8.35
N ASP A 696 29.68 -14.67 -8.16
CA ASP A 696 30.84 -14.61 -7.28
C ASP A 696 30.65 -13.45 -6.30
N PRO A 697 30.21 -13.72 -5.05
CA PRO A 697 29.78 -12.67 -4.14
C PRO A 697 30.89 -11.69 -3.76
N ASP A 698 32.15 -12.12 -3.72
CA ASP A 698 33.28 -11.24 -3.42
C ASP A 698 33.53 -10.22 -4.54
N ARG A 699 33.08 -10.53 -5.76
CA ARG A 699 33.19 -9.66 -6.91
C ARG A 699 31.87 -8.92 -7.18
N ASP A 700 30.82 -9.66 -7.51
CA ASP A 700 29.51 -9.15 -7.91
C ASP A 700 28.39 -9.98 -7.23
N PRO A 701 27.93 -9.61 -6.02
CA PRO A 701 26.92 -10.39 -5.31
C PRO A 701 25.51 -10.31 -5.90
N ALA A 702 25.30 -9.44 -6.89
CA ALA A 702 24.04 -9.32 -7.62
C ALA A 702 24.28 -9.15 -9.12
N LEU A 703 23.47 -9.83 -9.92
CA LEU A 703 23.42 -9.71 -11.37
C LEU A 703 22.05 -9.12 -11.73
N LEU A 704 22.06 -8.05 -12.53
CA LEU A 704 20.84 -7.36 -12.96
C LEU A 704 20.80 -7.37 -14.48
N PHE A 705 19.73 -7.90 -15.05
CA PHE A 705 19.62 -8.08 -16.50
C PHE A 705 18.35 -7.42 -17.03
N ARG A 706 18.48 -6.66 -18.10
CA ARG A 706 17.34 -6.31 -18.97
C ARG A 706 17.06 -7.48 -19.89
N CYS A 707 15.81 -7.87 -20.02
CA CYS A 707 15.36 -8.90 -20.95
C CYS A 707 15.23 -8.33 -22.36
N LEU A 708 15.75 -9.07 -23.36
CA LEU A 708 15.68 -8.75 -24.77
C LEU A 708 14.94 -9.89 -25.49
N ALA A 709 14.09 -9.56 -26.52
CA ALA A 709 13.38 -10.53 -27.36
C ALA A 709 13.98 -10.66 -28.76
#